data_34b0658fa3a189c7d2cf1ae8481a264a
#
_entry.id   34b0658fa3a189c7d2cf1ae8481a264a
#
_cell.length_a   1.000
_cell.length_b   1.000
_cell.length_c   1.000
_cell.angle_alpha   90.00
_cell.angle_beta   90.00
_cell.angle_gamma   90.00
#
_symmetry.space_group_name_H-M   'P 1'
#
loop_
_entity.id
_entity.type
_entity.pdbx_description
1 polymer ?
#
loop_
_entity_poly.entity_id
_entity_poly.type
_entity_poly.pdbx_seq_one_letter_code
_entity_poly.pdbx_strand_id
1 'polypeptide(L)'
;MPWPALHHGEGMERTHRRPALLITALLSIAMFNAGNSAAAPPEEPSNHWQYNHWPQQQPWQESRDSARVLAQAGFPGPIDPQNWVNPDHMTWERDYKKIPGTNWADPSVKGSVRTFKGALVLLDYPNQPFVVTQAKNSTVFGNPSAEAGDVPRAQVGQFYQDFLNKPNGLNRGHTVHEYWMETSGGRYGVDLKAFGPYLMPGKDHEYAMEFQGGTGCPAGDSCNRNIRTDGRAAWVADVGAEVPAGYDFVYYLSAGQDESGTWQEFGMMKFRTKEDVTDAFGPPDPALPNWSKTRYVDWTSWAAGSSIWPNAGGGSSTQAESSGQGVYAHELSHILGIGDNYNNPYGSPPRRDYSGPWDMLSRGSFNGPGGPHSRWTIPATGGGSLGAQQTLRNKIKLGIVDEKNVLRLSREALASSGTVIAKITAREVNPGATGLTGINLALGTGDKSPSCNVSTNPFCDGGGYHNYTLEVVDRMGADSFTPDSGVMLAKTKNVDAAPFTWVIDANPQDIGMTDYVLPDGTKVPITIGDYRQLSDALFHAGTNSGSEFEFVDTANRLHFYVLELQRDARGVLSYTVAIRSLDGAGPQQRGVRVNPTAARADSSGVATCRFPLTNTGRTAPPGGQHPEPVDQYLDGDVYRVTAKAADGWTVSVPNALATARFGGRVDVPVHAQRNGGPIMSKVTLTAVSESNPGRSATATCTVTGR
;
A
#
# COMPACT_ATOMS: atom_id res chain seq x y z
N MET A 1 23.02 17.20 14.47
CA MET A 1 23.52 16.98 15.85
C MET A 1 23.93 15.52 15.92
N PRO A 2 25.15 15.18 16.35
CA PRO A 2 25.63 13.81 16.38
C PRO A 2 25.10 13.07 17.60
N TRP A 3 24.85 11.81 17.45
CA TRP A 3 24.50 10.87 18.52
C TRP A 3 25.68 10.69 19.48
N PRO A 4 25.46 10.57 20.80
CA PRO A 4 26.54 10.43 21.75
C PRO A 4 27.12 9.01 21.76
N ALA A 5 28.45 8.94 21.81
CA ALA A 5 29.21 7.73 22.00
C ALA A 5 29.13 7.24 23.46
N LEU A 6 29.01 5.93 23.63
CA LEU A 6 29.08 5.26 24.93
C LEU A 6 30.55 5.20 25.38
N HIS A 7 30.86 5.81 26.50
CA HIS A 7 32.12 5.62 27.25
C HIS A 7 31.99 4.44 28.24
N HIS A 8 33.00 3.58 28.23
CA HIS A 8 33.25 2.59 29.26
C HIS A 8 33.68 3.26 30.57
N GLY A 9 33.18 2.74 31.70
CA GLY A 9 33.68 3.03 33.02
C GLY A 9 33.49 1.80 33.92
N GLU A 10 34.61 1.28 34.39
CA GLU A 10 34.71 0.09 35.26
C GLU A 10 34.20 0.35 36.69
N GLY A 11 33.72 -0.73 37.32
CA GLY A 11 33.98 -0.95 38.72
C GLY A 11 32.84 -1.18 39.68
N MET A 12 32.77 -2.37 40.17
CA MET A 12 32.49 -2.90 41.51
C MET A 12 31.24 -3.78 41.69
N GLU A 13 31.61 -5.00 42.11
CA GLU A 13 30.75 -6.08 42.60
C GLU A 13 29.74 -5.68 43.68
N ARG A 14 28.54 -6.23 43.61
CA ARG A 14 27.85 -6.90 44.73
C ARG A 14 26.74 -7.81 44.26
N THR A 15 26.85 -9.04 44.69
CA THR A 15 25.93 -10.17 44.58
C THR A 15 24.53 -9.89 45.09
N HIS A 16 23.50 -10.16 44.28
CA HIS A 16 22.25 -10.75 44.76
C HIS A 16 21.55 -11.50 43.59
N ARG A 17 21.40 -12.81 43.81
CA ARG A 17 20.67 -13.73 42.94
C ARG A 17 19.20 -13.35 42.87
N ARG A 18 18.69 -13.10 41.66
CA ARG A 18 17.28 -13.31 41.24
C ARG A 18 17.25 -13.88 39.84
N PRO A 19 16.29 -14.74 39.51
CA PRO A 19 16.33 -15.51 38.26
C PRO A 19 16.13 -14.62 37.06
N ALA A 20 16.97 -14.81 36.05
CA ALA A 20 16.81 -14.20 34.73
C ALA A 20 15.55 -14.75 34.05
N LEU A 21 14.56 -13.90 33.87
CA LEU A 21 13.57 -14.11 32.83
C LEU A 21 14.26 -13.80 31.49
N LEU A 22 14.58 -14.85 30.76
CA LEU A 22 14.85 -14.74 29.33
C LEU A 22 13.54 -14.27 28.65
N ILE A 23 13.44 -12.99 28.39
CA ILE A 23 12.52 -12.50 27.36
C ILE A 23 13.29 -12.56 26.06
N THR A 24 13.30 -13.73 25.48
CA THR A 24 13.73 -13.96 24.09
C THR A 24 12.69 -13.28 23.19
N ALA A 25 13.16 -12.53 22.22
CA ALA A 25 12.35 -11.96 21.15
C ALA A 25 11.66 -13.09 20.36
N LEU A 26 10.44 -13.41 20.73
CA LEU A 26 9.55 -14.41 20.14
C LEU A 26 8.26 -13.73 19.69
N LEU A 27 8.39 -12.76 18.80
CA LEU A 27 7.22 -12.02 18.30
C LEU A 27 7.01 -12.13 16.79
N SER A 28 7.77 -12.95 16.08
CA SER A 28 7.55 -13.22 14.67
C SER A 28 6.98 -14.62 14.36
N ILE A 29 6.73 -15.46 15.37
CA ILE A 29 6.37 -16.89 15.19
C ILE A 29 4.91 -17.21 15.56
N ALA A 30 4.09 -16.24 15.88
CA ALA A 30 2.69 -16.50 16.28
C ALA A 30 1.73 -16.79 15.10
N MET A 31 2.21 -17.17 13.92
CA MET A 31 1.32 -17.41 12.79
C MET A 31 1.07 -18.88 12.42
N PHE A 32 1.77 -19.84 12.99
CA PHE A 32 1.54 -21.24 12.61
C PHE A 32 1.72 -22.20 13.79
N ASN A 33 0.86 -22.12 14.80
CA ASN A 33 0.60 -23.26 15.65
C ASN A 33 -0.62 -24.03 15.12
N ALA A 34 -0.44 -24.80 14.05
CA ALA A 34 -1.33 -25.91 13.75
C ALA A 34 -0.80 -27.13 14.46
N GLY A 35 -1.50 -27.57 15.50
CA GLY A 35 -1.18 -28.79 16.22
C GLY A 35 -1.16 -30.01 15.29
N ASN A 36 -0.17 -30.86 15.52
CA ASN A 36 -0.04 -32.16 14.88
C ASN A 36 -1.30 -33.00 14.99
N SER A 37 -2.03 -33.15 13.91
CA SER A 37 -2.73 -34.36 13.54
C SER A 37 -2.74 -34.40 12.02
N ALA A 38 -2.34 -35.51 11.42
CA ALA A 38 -2.69 -35.86 10.07
C ALA A 38 -4.21 -35.96 10.03
N ALA A 39 -4.88 -34.84 10.03
CA ALA A 39 -6.30 -34.75 9.76
C ALA A 39 -6.44 -34.77 8.24
N ALA A 40 -7.41 -35.58 7.78
CA ALA A 40 -8.03 -35.40 6.49
C ALA A 40 -8.18 -33.88 6.19
N PRO A 41 -8.08 -33.46 4.92
CA PRO A 41 -8.31 -32.06 4.58
C PRO A 41 -9.56 -31.63 5.34
N PRO A 42 -9.53 -30.50 6.06
CA PRO A 42 -10.71 -30.07 6.77
C PRO A 42 -11.84 -30.09 5.76
N GLU A 43 -12.92 -30.79 6.08
CA GLU A 43 -14.19 -30.56 5.42
C GLU A 43 -14.31 -29.06 5.27
N GLU A 44 -14.61 -28.59 4.06
CA GLU A 44 -14.81 -27.16 3.80
C GLU A 44 -15.53 -26.59 5.00
N PRO A 45 -14.97 -25.60 5.71
CA PRO A 45 -15.83 -24.84 6.59
C PRO A 45 -16.93 -24.40 5.63
N SER A 46 -18.16 -24.80 5.90
CA SER A 46 -19.35 -24.25 5.27
C SER A 46 -19.40 -22.78 5.67
N ASN A 47 -18.45 -22.02 5.17
CA ASN A 47 -18.34 -20.57 5.32
C ASN A 47 -19.37 -19.91 4.42
N HIS A 48 -20.63 -20.33 4.58
CA HIS A 48 -21.75 -19.45 4.46
C HIS A 48 -21.69 -18.45 5.63
N TRP A 49 -20.62 -17.67 5.71
CA TRP A 49 -20.75 -16.34 6.28
C TRP A 49 -21.64 -15.60 5.30
N GLN A 50 -22.96 -15.80 5.57
CA GLN A 50 -23.97 -15.04 4.86
C GLN A 50 -23.67 -13.58 5.16
N TYR A 51 -23.24 -12.84 4.14
CA TYR A 51 -23.18 -11.38 4.09
C TYR A 51 -24.54 -10.71 4.42
N ASN A 52 -25.53 -11.48 4.87
CA ASN A 52 -26.91 -11.08 5.11
C ASN A 52 -27.14 -10.29 6.39
N HIS A 53 -26.10 -9.92 7.16
CA HIS A 53 -26.26 -9.14 8.39
C HIS A 53 -25.57 -7.78 8.40
N TRP A 54 -25.05 -7.33 7.26
CA TRP A 54 -24.65 -5.94 7.12
C TRP A 54 -25.88 -5.10 6.74
N PRO A 55 -25.99 -3.85 7.22
CA PRO A 55 -27.06 -2.96 6.77
C PRO A 55 -27.03 -2.91 5.25
N GLN A 56 -28.05 -3.46 4.63
CA GLN A 56 -28.22 -3.42 3.18
C GLN A 56 -28.60 -2.00 2.81
N GLN A 57 -27.66 -1.18 2.55
CA GLN A 57 -27.68 -0.03 1.63
C GLN A 57 -26.35 0.68 1.76
N GLN A 58 -25.55 0.50 0.75
CA GLN A 58 -24.16 0.93 0.78
C GLN A 58 -24.07 2.21 -0.06
N PRO A 59 -23.59 3.31 0.51
CA PRO A 59 -23.48 4.61 -0.21
C PRO A 59 -22.74 4.52 -1.55
N TRP A 60 -21.76 3.62 -1.67
CA TRP A 60 -20.97 3.45 -2.89
C TRP A 60 -21.74 2.77 -4.04
N GLN A 61 -22.61 1.79 -3.74
CA GLN A 61 -23.47 1.17 -4.74
C GLN A 61 -24.46 2.19 -5.28
N GLU A 62 -25.00 3.01 -4.39
CA GLU A 62 -25.79 4.18 -4.75
C GLU A 62 -24.95 5.19 -5.54
N SER A 63 -23.69 5.40 -5.21
CA SER A 63 -22.75 6.27 -5.93
C SER A 63 -22.46 5.77 -7.35
N ARG A 64 -22.11 4.48 -7.52
CA ARG A 64 -21.91 3.87 -8.85
C ARG A 64 -23.19 3.85 -9.69
N ASP A 65 -24.29 3.48 -9.10
CA ASP A 65 -25.58 3.50 -9.80
C ASP A 65 -26.01 4.92 -10.13
N SER A 66 -25.78 5.87 -9.23
CA SER A 66 -26.02 7.29 -9.45
C SER A 66 -25.13 7.86 -10.55
N ALA A 67 -23.84 7.52 -10.58
CA ALA A 67 -22.91 7.93 -11.64
C ALA A 67 -23.37 7.39 -13.01
N ARG A 68 -23.83 6.14 -13.07
CA ARG A 68 -24.37 5.53 -14.29
C ARG A 68 -25.66 6.21 -14.74
N VAL A 69 -26.56 6.51 -13.81
CA VAL A 69 -27.82 7.21 -14.09
C VAL A 69 -27.54 8.63 -14.61
N LEU A 70 -26.60 9.34 -14.00
CA LEU A 70 -26.19 10.68 -14.43
C LEU A 70 -25.53 10.66 -15.81
N ALA A 71 -24.67 9.70 -16.09
CA ALA A 71 -24.07 9.53 -17.41
C ALA A 71 -25.10 9.20 -18.48
N GLN A 72 -26.10 8.35 -18.18
CA GLN A 72 -27.22 8.07 -19.06
C GLN A 72 -28.09 9.31 -19.30
N ALA A 73 -28.15 10.21 -18.33
CA ALA A 73 -28.81 11.51 -18.45
C ALA A 73 -27.98 12.57 -19.20
N GLY A 74 -26.76 12.25 -19.65
CA GLY A 74 -25.90 13.16 -20.40
C GLY A 74 -25.14 14.19 -19.55
N PHE A 75 -25.10 14.05 -18.22
CA PHE A 75 -24.28 14.89 -17.36
C PHE A 75 -22.80 14.55 -17.51
N PRO A 76 -21.88 15.52 -17.26
CA PRO A 76 -20.47 15.23 -17.12
C PRO A 76 -20.22 14.16 -16.06
N GLY A 77 -19.20 13.31 -16.28
CA GLY A 77 -18.76 12.33 -15.30
C GLY A 77 -18.23 12.96 -14.01
N PRO A 78 -17.92 12.14 -13.00
CA PRO A 78 -17.35 12.61 -11.74
C PRO A 78 -16.01 13.33 -11.97
N ILE A 79 -15.68 14.27 -11.09
CA ILE A 79 -14.45 15.07 -11.21
C ILE A 79 -13.19 14.25 -10.89
N ASP A 80 -13.33 13.21 -10.11
CA ASP A 80 -12.26 12.33 -9.66
C ASP A 80 -12.78 10.89 -9.63
N PRO A 81 -12.96 10.26 -10.80
CA PRO A 81 -13.51 8.91 -10.86
C PRO A 81 -12.53 7.91 -10.27
N GLN A 82 -13.02 7.01 -9.42
CA GLN A 82 -12.29 5.85 -9.01
C GLN A 82 -12.01 4.96 -10.23
N ASN A 83 -10.74 4.65 -10.45
CA ASN A 83 -10.26 3.88 -11.60
C ASN A 83 -9.34 2.74 -11.16
N TRP A 84 -9.71 2.04 -10.11
CA TRP A 84 -8.88 0.93 -9.67
C TRP A 84 -8.79 -0.16 -10.75
N VAL A 85 -7.60 -0.74 -10.86
CA VAL A 85 -7.26 -1.79 -11.81
C VAL A 85 -6.76 -3.00 -11.03
N ASN A 86 -7.22 -4.20 -11.40
CA ASN A 86 -6.63 -5.42 -10.85
C ASN A 86 -5.15 -5.48 -11.23
N PRO A 87 -4.22 -5.56 -10.27
CA PRO A 87 -2.77 -5.65 -10.54
C PRO A 87 -2.38 -6.78 -11.49
N ASP A 88 -3.13 -7.89 -11.51
CA ASP A 88 -2.90 -9.01 -12.44
C ASP A 88 -3.00 -8.60 -13.91
N HIS A 89 -3.71 -7.52 -14.22
CA HIS A 89 -3.88 -7.00 -15.56
C HIS A 89 -2.91 -5.88 -15.92
N MET A 90 -2.03 -5.47 -15.01
CA MET A 90 -1.08 -4.39 -15.26
C MET A 90 0.14 -4.87 -16.06
N THR A 91 0.71 -3.97 -16.88
CA THR A 91 1.89 -4.23 -17.71
C THR A 91 2.88 -3.08 -17.64
N TRP A 92 4.16 -3.35 -17.90
CA TRP A 92 5.19 -2.31 -17.93
C TRP A 92 4.86 -1.19 -18.92
N GLU A 93 4.42 -1.55 -20.11
CA GLU A 93 4.22 -0.63 -21.22
C GLU A 93 3.03 0.32 -21.01
N ARG A 94 2.01 -0.14 -20.28
CA ARG A 94 0.79 0.64 -20.08
C ARG A 94 0.77 1.39 -18.75
N ASP A 95 1.27 0.77 -17.69
CA ASP A 95 0.96 1.20 -16.33
C ASP A 95 2.17 1.82 -15.62
N TYR A 96 3.41 1.50 -16.02
CA TYR A 96 4.57 2.16 -15.44
C TYR A 96 4.62 3.65 -15.86
N LYS A 97 4.78 4.52 -14.86
CA LYS A 97 4.92 5.96 -15.05
C LYS A 97 6.10 6.49 -14.26
N LYS A 98 7.07 7.05 -14.97
CA LYS A 98 8.26 7.63 -14.35
C LYS A 98 7.92 8.89 -13.51
N ILE A 99 8.59 9.07 -12.38
CA ILE A 99 8.52 10.32 -11.60
C ILE A 99 9.19 11.45 -12.38
N PRO A 100 8.49 12.56 -12.63
CA PRO A 100 9.02 13.67 -13.42
C PRO A 100 10.25 14.31 -12.77
N GLY A 101 11.29 14.56 -13.59
CA GLY A 101 12.49 15.29 -13.16
C GLY A 101 13.47 14.51 -12.28
N THR A 102 13.30 13.18 -12.18
CA THR A 102 14.20 12.31 -11.41
C THR A 102 15.03 11.38 -12.32
N ASN A 103 16.19 10.95 -11.80
CA ASN A 103 17.02 9.91 -12.38
C ASN A 103 17.64 9.06 -11.28
N TRP A 104 16.77 8.53 -10.41
CA TRP A 104 17.18 7.79 -9.21
C TRP A 104 17.83 6.44 -9.51
N ALA A 105 17.59 5.86 -10.68
CA ALA A 105 18.20 4.62 -11.11
C ALA A 105 19.69 4.77 -11.47
N ASP A 106 20.20 6.01 -11.63
CA ASP A 106 21.61 6.25 -11.93
C ASP A 106 22.49 5.92 -10.70
N PRO A 107 23.31 4.85 -10.75
CA PRO A 107 24.11 4.42 -9.59
C PRO A 107 25.24 5.39 -9.22
N SER A 108 25.54 6.38 -10.09
CA SER A 108 26.51 7.43 -9.78
C SER A 108 25.95 8.48 -8.82
N VAL A 109 24.63 8.65 -8.76
CA VAL A 109 23.94 9.54 -7.84
C VAL A 109 23.87 8.85 -6.46
N LYS A 110 24.61 9.35 -5.50
CA LYS A 110 24.64 8.77 -4.15
C LYS A 110 23.58 9.40 -3.26
N GLY A 111 23.11 8.65 -2.28
CA GLY A 111 22.20 9.16 -1.26
C GLY A 111 22.83 10.32 -0.50
N SER A 112 22.10 11.44 -0.38
CA SER A 112 22.60 12.67 0.26
C SER A 112 22.88 12.53 1.75
N VAL A 113 22.27 11.54 2.40
CA VAL A 113 22.50 11.19 3.81
C VAL A 113 23.40 9.96 3.91
N ARG A 114 23.05 8.89 3.17
CA ARG A 114 23.78 7.63 3.21
C ARG A 114 23.55 6.81 1.94
N THR A 115 24.59 6.14 1.46
CA THR A 115 24.50 5.00 0.56
C THR A 115 24.92 3.76 1.35
N PHE A 116 23.98 2.84 1.59
CA PHE A 116 24.24 1.60 2.31
C PHE A 116 25.07 0.66 1.44
N LYS A 117 26.07 0.04 2.03
CA LYS A 117 26.87 -1.01 1.39
C LYS A 117 26.32 -2.37 1.81
N GLY A 118 25.71 -3.09 0.87
CA GLY A 118 25.20 -4.43 1.10
C GLY A 118 26.10 -5.51 0.52
N ALA A 119 26.31 -6.61 1.26
CA ALA A 119 26.87 -7.82 0.69
C ALA A 119 25.74 -8.69 0.11
N LEU A 120 25.92 -9.17 -1.13
CA LEU A 120 25.04 -10.14 -1.78
C LEU A 120 25.79 -11.48 -1.84
N VAL A 121 25.48 -12.38 -0.92
CA VAL A 121 26.14 -13.69 -0.77
C VAL A 121 25.29 -14.75 -1.45
N LEU A 122 25.77 -15.29 -2.57
CA LEU A 122 25.04 -16.23 -3.41
C LEU A 122 25.29 -17.67 -2.97
N LEU A 123 24.22 -18.45 -2.84
CA LEU A 123 24.24 -19.81 -2.29
C LEU A 123 23.49 -20.76 -3.22
N ASP A 124 24.16 -21.82 -3.70
CA ASP A 124 23.51 -22.92 -4.43
C ASP A 124 23.69 -24.25 -3.69
N TYR A 125 22.96 -25.27 -4.11
CA TYR A 125 22.85 -26.53 -3.39
C TYR A 125 23.16 -27.70 -4.29
N PRO A 126 23.56 -28.87 -3.74
CA PRO A 126 23.84 -30.07 -4.53
C PRO A 126 22.67 -30.51 -5.44
N ASN A 127 21.44 -30.23 -5.02
CA ASN A 127 20.21 -30.56 -5.76
C ASN A 127 19.54 -29.39 -6.43
N GLN A 128 19.92 -28.14 -6.11
CA GLN A 128 19.34 -26.92 -6.68
C GLN A 128 20.44 -25.95 -7.10
N PRO A 129 20.87 -25.99 -8.37
CA PRO A 129 21.72 -24.93 -8.94
C PRO A 129 20.92 -23.64 -9.10
N PHE A 130 21.60 -22.50 -9.29
CA PHE A 130 20.92 -21.28 -9.71
C PHE A 130 20.10 -21.51 -10.98
N VAL A 131 18.84 -21.08 -10.97
CA VAL A 131 17.92 -21.28 -12.10
C VAL A 131 18.44 -20.59 -13.37
N VAL A 132 19.03 -19.40 -13.23
CA VAL A 132 19.60 -18.68 -14.39
C VAL A 132 20.74 -19.44 -15.09
N THR A 133 21.33 -20.48 -14.48
CA THR A 133 22.32 -21.34 -15.15
C THR A 133 21.69 -22.42 -16.04
N GLN A 134 20.38 -22.60 -15.96
CA GLN A 134 19.64 -23.58 -16.71
C GLN A 134 19.26 -23.05 -18.10
N ALA A 135 18.84 -23.94 -19.00
CA ALA A 135 18.37 -23.56 -20.30
C ALA A 135 17.11 -22.68 -20.22
N LYS A 136 17.01 -21.72 -21.12
CA LYS A 136 15.87 -20.80 -21.20
C LYS A 136 14.56 -21.56 -21.28
N ASN A 137 13.55 -21.07 -20.52
CA ASN A 137 12.21 -21.65 -20.45
C ASN A 137 12.17 -23.14 -20.01
N SER A 138 13.19 -23.61 -19.28
CA SER A 138 13.29 -25.02 -18.85
C SER A 138 12.54 -25.34 -17.58
N THR A 139 12.07 -24.36 -16.83
CA THR A 139 11.32 -24.57 -15.58
C THR A 139 9.82 -24.40 -15.76
N VAL A 140 9.08 -24.80 -14.73
CA VAL A 140 7.62 -24.78 -14.66
C VAL A 140 7.02 -23.44 -15.03
N PHE A 141 7.64 -22.34 -14.60
CA PHE A 141 7.14 -20.97 -14.85
C PHE A 141 7.76 -20.32 -16.10
N GLY A 142 8.35 -21.11 -16.99
CA GLY A 142 9.09 -20.59 -18.12
C GLY A 142 10.40 -19.91 -17.73
N ASN A 143 10.94 -20.22 -16.55
CA ASN A 143 12.21 -19.71 -16.08
C ASN A 143 13.38 -20.68 -16.47
N PRO A 144 14.59 -20.16 -16.60
CA PRO A 144 14.88 -18.73 -16.77
C PRO A 144 14.22 -18.19 -18.03
N SER A 145 13.95 -16.87 -18.02
CA SER A 145 13.27 -16.20 -19.14
C SER A 145 14.07 -16.26 -20.45
N ALA A 146 13.44 -15.85 -21.55
CA ALA A 146 14.12 -15.78 -22.85
C ALA A 146 15.30 -14.78 -22.87
N GLU A 147 15.27 -13.76 -22.00
CA GLU A 147 16.33 -12.77 -21.82
C GLU A 147 17.48 -13.24 -20.91
N ALA A 148 17.25 -14.28 -20.12
CA ALA A 148 18.21 -14.88 -19.20
C ALA A 148 18.36 -16.38 -19.48
N GLY A 149 19.16 -17.09 -18.71
CA GLY A 149 19.42 -18.50 -18.87
C GLY A 149 20.78 -18.79 -19.51
N ASP A 150 21.23 -20.00 -19.30
CA ASP A 150 22.56 -20.46 -19.73
C ASP A 150 23.72 -19.60 -19.18
N VAL A 151 23.48 -18.90 -18.04
CA VAL A 151 24.49 -18.08 -17.36
C VAL A 151 25.54 -19.01 -16.75
N PRO A 152 26.84 -18.91 -17.11
CA PRO A 152 27.86 -19.72 -16.47
C PRO A 152 27.88 -19.50 -14.96
N ARG A 153 27.96 -20.57 -14.15
CA ARG A 153 27.94 -20.48 -12.68
C ARG A 153 28.91 -19.42 -12.11
N ALA A 154 30.12 -19.32 -12.68
CA ALA A 154 31.11 -18.33 -12.28
C ALA A 154 30.68 -16.86 -12.54
N GLN A 155 29.65 -16.63 -13.36
CA GLN A 155 29.16 -15.31 -13.71
C GLN A 155 27.85 -14.95 -12.96
N VAL A 156 27.25 -15.87 -12.23
CA VAL A 156 25.97 -15.65 -11.52
C VAL A 156 26.07 -14.50 -10.52
N GLY A 157 27.20 -14.39 -9.80
CA GLY A 157 27.43 -13.28 -8.89
C GLY A 157 27.37 -11.92 -9.58
N GLN A 158 28.08 -11.78 -10.71
CA GLN A 158 28.07 -10.55 -11.51
C GLN A 158 26.67 -10.28 -12.12
N PHE A 159 25.99 -11.33 -12.57
CA PHE A 159 24.64 -11.24 -13.13
C PHE A 159 23.67 -10.61 -12.13
N TYR A 160 23.57 -11.12 -10.89
CA TYR A 160 22.66 -10.58 -9.89
C TYR A 160 23.13 -9.24 -9.32
N GLN A 161 24.45 -9.01 -9.21
CA GLN A 161 24.95 -7.68 -8.84
C GLN A 161 24.51 -6.62 -9.85
N ASP A 162 24.60 -6.91 -11.14
CA ASP A 162 24.19 -5.99 -12.21
C ASP A 162 22.67 -5.86 -12.28
N PHE A 163 21.92 -6.94 -12.09
CA PHE A 163 20.47 -6.93 -12.07
C PHE A 163 19.89 -6.03 -10.95
N LEU A 164 20.53 -6.01 -9.79
CA LEU A 164 20.04 -5.25 -8.62
C LEU A 164 20.58 -3.82 -8.53
N ASN A 165 21.77 -3.56 -9.10
CA ASN A 165 22.44 -2.26 -8.98
C ASN A 165 22.41 -1.39 -10.23
N LYS A 166 22.30 -1.98 -11.44
CA LYS A 166 22.49 -1.25 -12.70
C LYS A 166 21.24 -1.30 -13.57
N PRO A 167 20.75 -0.14 -14.01
CA PRO A 167 19.68 -0.10 -15.00
C PRO A 167 20.08 -0.86 -16.27
N ASN A 168 19.23 -1.81 -16.68
CA ASN A 168 19.45 -2.58 -17.91
C ASN A 168 18.10 -3.04 -18.50
N GLY A 169 18.13 -3.70 -19.67
CA GLY A 169 16.91 -4.16 -20.32
C GLY A 169 16.14 -5.22 -19.53
N LEU A 170 16.87 -6.08 -18.80
CA LEU A 170 16.29 -7.19 -18.06
C LEU A 170 15.48 -6.68 -16.83
N ASN A 171 16.03 -5.72 -16.08
CA ASN A 171 15.35 -5.12 -14.94
C ASN A 171 14.49 -3.90 -15.31
N ARG A 172 14.24 -3.69 -16.61
CA ARG A 172 13.44 -2.55 -17.12
C ARG A 172 13.97 -1.19 -16.70
N GLY A 173 15.23 -1.10 -16.32
CA GLY A 173 15.88 0.12 -15.84
C GLY A 173 15.73 0.37 -14.33
N HIS A 174 15.11 -0.56 -13.57
CA HIS A 174 14.82 -0.41 -12.14
C HIS A 174 15.83 -1.15 -11.27
N THR A 175 16.15 -0.58 -10.10
CA THR A 175 17.17 -1.10 -9.18
C THR A 175 16.76 -0.92 -7.72
N VAL A 176 17.37 -1.70 -6.82
CA VAL A 176 17.17 -1.53 -5.37
C VAL A 176 17.65 -0.13 -4.92
N HIS A 177 18.71 0.38 -5.57
CA HIS A 177 19.18 1.76 -5.34
C HIS A 177 18.11 2.79 -5.70
N GLU A 178 17.47 2.65 -6.88
CA GLU A 178 16.39 3.54 -7.33
C GLU A 178 15.26 3.59 -6.30
N TYR A 179 14.79 2.44 -5.83
CA TYR A 179 13.72 2.38 -4.83
C TYR A 179 14.04 3.22 -3.59
N TRP A 180 15.24 3.02 -3.01
CA TRP A 180 15.63 3.75 -1.80
C TRP A 180 15.86 5.23 -2.04
N MET A 181 16.43 5.61 -3.19
CA MET A 181 16.55 7.00 -3.60
C MET A 181 15.18 7.65 -3.77
N GLU A 182 14.26 6.95 -4.41
CA GLU A 182 12.91 7.42 -4.67
C GLU A 182 12.13 7.62 -3.37
N THR A 183 11.99 6.56 -2.54
CA THR A 183 11.18 6.61 -1.32
C THR A 183 11.72 7.58 -0.28
N SER A 184 13.02 7.89 -0.32
CA SER A 184 13.69 8.84 0.58
C SER A 184 13.86 10.24 0.00
N GLY A 185 13.39 10.51 -1.22
CA GLY A 185 13.62 11.80 -1.90
C GLY A 185 15.11 12.10 -2.12
N GLY A 186 15.90 11.07 -2.47
CA GLY A 186 17.34 11.18 -2.75
C GLY A 186 18.24 11.13 -1.51
N ARG A 187 17.73 10.69 -0.36
CA ARG A 187 18.51 10.66 0.90
C ARG A 187 19.27 9.35 1.09
N TYR A 188 18.65 8.23 0.75
CA TYR A 188 19.22 6.89 0.93
C TYR A 188 19.41 6.20 -0.40
N GLY A 189 20.59 5.66 -0.62
CA GLY A 189 20.91 4.78 -1.74
C GLY A 189 21.40 3.43 -1.24
N VAL A 190 21.52 2.46 -2.15
CA VAL A 190 22.04 1.12 -1.88
C VAL A 190 23.08 0.75 -2.93
N ASP A 191 24.15 0.09 -2.51
CA ASP A 191 25.21 -0.43 -3.39
C ASP A 191 25.56 -1.86 -2.94
N LEU A 192 25.28 -2.84 -3.79
CA LEU A 192 25.45 -4.26 -3.49
C LEU A 192 26.72 -4.79 -4.12
N LYS A 193 27.51 -5.57 -3.35
CA LYS A 193 28.66 -6.32 -3.82
C LYS A 193 28.40 -7.81 -3.71
N ALA A 194 28.49 -8.53 -4.83
CA ALA A 194 28.28 -9.97 -4.89
C ALA A 194 29.51 -10.77 -4.43
N PHE A 195 29.25 -11.94 -3.81
CA PHE A 195 30.20 -12.94 -3.36
C PHE A 195 29.69 -14.35 -3.66
N GLY A 196 30.57 -15.25 -4.05
CA GLY A 196 30.20 -16.59 -4.45
C GLY A 196 29.90 -16.70 -5.97
N PRO A 197 29.12 -17.69 -6.43
CA PRO A 197 28.25 -18.61 -5.67
C PRO A 197 29.02 -19.64 -4.83
N TYR A 198 28.55 -19.88 -3.61
CA TYR A 198 29.05 -20.90 -2.71
C TYR A 198 28.13 -22.11 -2.72
N LEU A 199 28.71 -23.30 -2.97
CA LEU A 199 27.99 -24.56 -2.87
C LEU A 199 27.77 -24.90 -1.38
N MET A 200 26.50 -25.00 -0.99
CA MET A 200 26.11 -25.31 0.37
C MET A 200 26.33 -26.79 0.70
N PRO A 201 26.66 -27.15 1.95
CA PRO A 201 26.92 -28.53 2.34
C PRO A 201 25.67 -29.44 2.37
N GLY A 202 24.47 -28.86 2.44
CA GLY A 202 23.19 -29.56 2.44
C GLY A 202 22.36 -29.27 1.21
N LYS A 203 21.29 -30.05 1.02
CA LYS A 203 20.29 -29.80 0.00
C LYS A 203 19.45 -28.56 0.38
N ASP A 204 18.78 -27.94 -0.59
CA ASP A 204 17.97 -26.75 -0.39
C ASP A 204 16.93 -26.93 0.73
N HIS A 205 16.14 -28.01 0.69
CA HIS A 205 15.12 -28.32 1.67
C HIS A 205 15.67 -28.65 3.06
N GLU A 206 16.95 -28.92 3.23
CA GLU A 206 17.56 -29.08 4.55
C GLU A 206 17.70 -27.72 5.30
N TYR A 207 17.60 -26.61 4.59
CA TYR A 207 17.60 -25.24 5.14
C TYR A 207 16.20 -24.68 5.34
N ALA A 208 15.20 -25.43 4.90
CA ALA A 208 13.83 -25.03 4.79
C ALA A 208 13.04 -25.12 6.06
N MET A 209 13.39 -26.02 6.83
CA MET A 209 12.42 -26.64 7.73
C MET A 209 12.28 -25.92 9.06
N GLU A 210 12.95 -24.81 9.25
CA GLU A 210 12.78 -23.98 10.44
C GLU A 210 11.33 -23.49 10.61
N PHE A 211 10.64 -23.23 9.51
CA PHE A 211 9.22 -22.81 9.50
C PHE A 211 8.25 -23.99 9.58
N GLN A 212 8.70 -25.21 9.31
CA GLN A 212 7.88 -26.40 9.25
C GLN A 212 7.99 -27.28 10.50
N GLY A 213 8.84 -26.92 11.43
CA GLY A 213 9.05 -27.72 12.63
C GLY A 213 9.57 -29.14 12.34
N GLY A 214 10.30 -29.33 11.24
CA GLY A 214 10.81 -30.62 10.79
C GLY A 214 9.78 -31.55 10.12
N THR A 215 8.55 -31.08 9.92
CA THR A 215 7.50 -31.85 9.25
C THR A 215 7.79 -31.94 7.76
N GLY A 216 7.76 -33.14 7.19
CA GLY A 216 7.96 -33.34 5.75
C GLY A 216 9.41 -33.44 5.32
N CYS A 217 10.39 -33.49 6.25
CA CYS A 217 11.77 -33.77 5.89
C CYS A 217 11.89 -35.16 5.25
N PRO A 218 12.49 -35.29 4.06
CA PRO A 218 12.70 -36.57 3.42
C PRO A 218 13.50 -37.54 4.31
N ALA A 219 13.16 -38.81 4.24
CA ALA A 219 13.85 -39.84 5.00
C ALA A 219 15.36 -39.89 4.64
N GLY A 220 16.21 -39.75 5.64
CA GLY A 220 17.66 -39.73 5.50
C GLY A 220 18.29 -38.34 5.34
N ASP A 221 17.49 -37.28 5.23
CA ASP A 221 17.97 -35.90 5.21
C ASP A 221 17.87 -35.24 6.60
N SER A 222 18.59 -34.14 6.78
CA SER A 222 18.70 -33.41 8.06
C SER A 222 18.16 -32.00 7.86
N CYS A 223 16.87 -31.78 8.07
CA CYS A 223 16.19 -30.51 7.80
C CYS A 223 16.25 -29.54 8.99
N ASN A 224 17.44 -29.27 9.48
CA ASN A 224 17.67 -28.39 10.63
C ASN A 224 18.87 -27.44 10.41
N ARG A 225 19.30 -27.29 9.15
CA ARG A 225 20.41 -26.40 8.81
C ARG A 225 19.95 -24.95 8.80
N ASN A 226 20.90 -24.04 9.07
CA ASN A 226 20.65 -22.61 9.02
C ASN A 226 21.40 -21.97 7.85
N ILE A 227 20.66 -21.41 6.90
CA ILE A 227 21.22 -20.83 5.68
C ILE A 227 22.20 -19.67 5.95
N ARG A 228 21.90 -18.82 6.95
CA ARG A 228 22.75 -17.70 7.29
C ARG A 228 24.04 -18.14 7.97
N THR A 229 23.98 -19.18 8.78
CA THR A 229 25.15 -19.74 9.45
C THR A 229 26.10 -20.38 8.45
N ASP A 230 25.60 -21.30 7.64
CA ASP A 230 26.43 -22.03 6.67
C ASP A 230 26.91 -21.11 5.53
N GLY A 231 26.03 -20.22 5.03
CA GLY A 231 26.38 -19.22 4.01
C GLY A 231 27.43 -18.22 4.51
N ARG A 232 27.33 -17.75 5.76
CA ARG A 232 28.36 -16.91 6.35
C ARG A 232 29.69 -17.66 6.49
N ALA A 233 29.66 -18.93 6.91
CA ALA A 233 30.87 -19.74 7.04
C ALA A 233 31.58 -19.91 5.72
N ALA A 234 30.83 -20.23 4.64
CA ALA A 234 31.36 -20.34 3.29
C ALA A 234 31.98 -19.02 2.79
N TRP A 235 31.26 -17.90 2.99
CA TRP A 235 31.74 -16.58 2.61
C TRP A 235 33.02 -16.19 3.36
N VAL A 236 33.06 -16.35 4.68
CA VAL A 236 34.23 -16.04 5.50
C VAL A 236 35.43 -16.93 5.12
N ALA A 237 35.21 -18.21 4.79
CA ALA A 237 36.26 -19.11 4.35
C ALA A 237 36.93 -18.64 3.01
N ASP A 238 36.19 -17.99 2.15
CA ASP A 238 36.67 -17.46 0.87
C ASP A 238 37.40 -16.11 1.03
N VAL A 239 36.79 -15.16 1.76
CA VAL A 239 37.24 -13.75 1.75
C VAL A 239 37.94 -13.30 3.02
N GLY A 240 37.94 -14.14 4.08
CA GLY A 240 38.46 -13.80 5.41
C GLY A 240 37.44 -13.14 6.33
N ALA A 241 37.68 -13.26 7.64
CA ALA A 241 36.77 -12.84 8.68
C ALA A 241 36.52 -11.31 8.74
N GLU A 242 37.46 -10.52 8.22
CA GLU A 242 37.39 -9.04 8.27
C GLU A 242 36.45 -8.45 7.21
N VAL A 243 36.27 -9.13 6.07
CA VAL A 243 35.51 -8.60 4.94
C VAL A 243 34.02 -8.35 5.30
N PRO A 244 33.32 -9.25 5.99
CA PRO A 244 31.93 -9.01 6.39
C PRO A 244 31.68 -7.73 7.20
N ALA A 245 32.66 -7.32 8.02
CA ALA A 245 32.53 -6.11 8.83
C ALA A 245 32.52 -4.80 8.01
N GLY A 246 32.91 -4.87 6.74
CA GLY A 246 32.89 -3.72 5.80
C GLY A 246 31.52 -3.41 5.20
N TYR A 247 30.50 -4.21 5.50
CA TYR A 247 29.14 -4.08 4.95
C TYR A 247 28.14 -3.69 6.03
N ASP A 248 27.17 -2.87 5.65
CA ASP A 248 26.10 -2.42 6.54
C ASP A 248 25.05 -3.51 6.77
N PHE A 249 24.85 -4.40 5.77
CA PHE A 249 23.92 -5.52 5.83
C PHE A 249 24.32 -6.63 4.83
N VAL A 250 23.67 -7.79 4.95
CA VAL A 250 23.92 -8.95 4.10
C VAL A 250 22.61 -9.51 3.54
N TYR A 251 22.55 -9.69 2.23
CA TYR A 251 21.55 -10.52 1.57
C TYR A 251 22.16 -11.88 1.22
N TYR A 252 21.58 -12.95 1.74
CA TYR A 252 21.87 -14.31 1.32
C TYR A 252 20.91 -14.70 0.20
N LEU A 253 21.41 -14.71 -1.04
CA LEU A 253 20.63 -15.06 -2.21
C LEU A 253 20.71 -16.56 -2.47
N SER A 254 19.62 -17.24 -2.19
CA SER A 254 19.46 -18.69 -2.41
C SER A 254 19.08 -18.98 -3.86
N ALA A 255 19.69 -20.00 -4.43
CA ALA A 255 19.24 -20.58 -5.70
C ALA A 255 17.80 -21.09 -5.58
N GLY A 256 17.03 -20.97 -6.65
CA GLY A 256 15.64 -21.42 -6.71
C GLY A 256 14.62 -20.33 -6.41
N GLN A 257 13.38 -20.76 -6.32
CA GLN A 257 12.22 -19.89 -6.16
C GLN A 257 11.90 -19.63 -4.69
N ASP A 258 11.19 -18.53 -4.45
CA ASP A 258 10.46 -18.29 -3.21
C ASP A 258 9.24 -19.22 -3.15
N GLU A 259 9.38 -20.30 -2.41
CA GLU A 259 8.36 -21.34 -2.28
C GLU A 259 7.11 -20.84 -1.54
N SER A 260 7.25 -19.81 -0.71
CA SER A 260 6.08 -19.20 -0.04
C SER A 260 5.09 -18.64 -1.05
N GLY A 261 5.59 -18.05 -2.14
CA GLY A 261 4.77 -17.58 -3.24
C GLY A 261 4.03 -18.70 -3.94
N THR A 262 4.75 -19.77 -4.25
CA THR A 262 4.20 -20.94 -4.94
C THR A 262 3.08 -21.57 -4.12
N TRP A 263 3.26 -21.75 -2.83
CA TRP A 263 2.24 -22.28 -1.94
C TRP A 263 0.97 -21.42 -1.90
N GLN A 264 1.11 -20.11 -1.77
CA GLN A 264 -0.02 -19.18 -1.68
C GLN A 264 -0.84 -19.12 -2.97
N GLU A 265 -0.20 -19.27 -4.12
CA GLU A 265 -0.84 -19.02 -5.41
C GLU A 265 -1.23 -20.28 -6.18
N PHE A 266 -0.51 -21.38 -6.00
CA PHE A 266 -0.67 -22.60 -6.81
C PHE A 266 -0.80 -23.91 -6.02
N GLY A 267 -0.50 -23.91 -4.74
CA GLY A 267 -0.61 -25.10 -3.91
C GLY A 267 -2.05 -25.43 -3.54
N MET A 268 -2.20 -26.22 -2.50
CA MET A 268 -3.51 -26.69 -1.96
C MET A 268 -4.55 -25.58 -1.77
N MET A 269 -4.12 -24.34 -1.70
CA MET A 269 -5.01 -23.20 -1.50
C MET A 269 -5.69 -22.73 -2.78
N LYS A 270 -5.08 -22.93 -3.94
CA LYS A 270 -5.64 -22.52 -5.22
C LYS A 270 -6.21 -23.68 -6.01
N PHE A 271 -5.56 -24.84 -5.95
CA PHE A 271 -5.97 -26.06 -6.63
C PHE A 271 -6.16 -27.16 -5.61
N ARG A 272 -7.27 -27.87 -5.68
CA ARG A 272 -7.56 -28.98 -4.77
C ARG A 272 -6.71 -30.20 -5.06
N THR A 273 -6.45 -30.43 -6.35
CA THR A 273 -5.66 -31.56 -6.84
C THR A 273 -4.74 -31.10 -7.97
N LYS A 274 -3.77 -31.92 -8.29
CA LYS A 274 -2.88 -31.70 -9.42
C LYS A 274 -3.63 -31.61 -10.75
N GLU A 275 -4.70 -32.35 -10.87
CA GLU A 275 -5.57 -32.40 -12.05
C GLU A 275 -6.34 -31.10 -12.26
N ASP A 276 -6.56 -30.33 -11.21
CA ASP A 276 -7.28 -29.04 -11.25
C ASP A 276 -6.47 -27.93 -11.94
N VAL A 277 -5.15 -28.09 -12.07
CA VAL A 277 -4.31 -27.11 -12.78
C VAL A 277 -4.63 -27.16 -14.29
N THR A 278 -5.11 -26.04 -14.82
CA THR A 278 -5.47 -25.92 -16.23
C THR A 278 -4.26 -25.65 -17.13
N ASP A 279 -4.43 -25.84 -18.45
CA ASP A 279 -3.41 -25.56 -19.46
C ASP A 279 -3.05 -24.07 -19.58
N ALA A 280 -3.79 -23.18 -18.92
CA ALA A 280 -3.42 -21.76 -18.79
C ALA A 280 -2.11 -21.57 -18.00
N PHE A 281 -1.70 -22.57 -17.23
CA PHE A 281 -0.50 -22.51 -16.40
C PHE A 281 0.70 -23.28 -16.94
N GLY A 282 0.64 -23.77 -18.16
CA GLY A 282 1.73 -24.46 -18.84
C GLY A 282 1.21 -25.40 -19.93
N PRO A 283 2.12 -26.01 -20.71
CA PRO A 283 1.72 -26.94 -21.77
C PRO A 283 0.92 -28.13 -21.23
N PRO A 284 -0.01 -28.70 -22.00
CA PRO A 284 -0.78 -29.89 -21.61
C PRO A 284 0.01 -31.20 -21.72
N ASP A 285 1.25 -31.16 -22.24
CA ASP A 285 2.07 -32.32 -22.50
C ASP A 285 2.89 -32.75 -21.25
N PRO A 286 2.62 -33.92 -20.66
CA PRO A 286 3.32 -34.43 -19.49
C PRO A 286 4.80 -34.76 -19.75
N ALA A 287 5.23 -34.83 -21.00
CA ALA A 287 6.63 -35.08 -21.36
C ALA A 287 7.50 -33.81 -21.25
N LEU A 288 6.88 -32.64 -21.11
CA LEU A 288 7.59 -31.37 -21.01
C LEU A 288 7.89 -31.04 -19.53
N PRO A 289 9.08 -30.48 -19.23
CA PRO A 289 9.47 -30.13 -17.86
C PRO A 289 8.58 -29.04 -17.24
N ASN A 290 7.95 -28.20 -18.08
CA ASN A 290 7.02 -27.14 -17.67
C ASN A 290 5.55 -27.50 -17.92
N TRP A 291 5.22 -28.79 -17.91
CA TRP A 291 3.85 -29.28 -18.00
C TRP A 291 2.94 -28.60 -16.98
N SER A 292 1.74 -28.17 -17.40
CA SER A 292 0.83 -27.40 -16.55
C SER A 292 0.60 -28.00 -15.14
N LYS A 293 0.52 -29.32 -15.05
CA LYS A 293 0.31 -30.01 -13.78
C LYS A 293 1.48 -29.93 -12.80
N THR A 294 2.67 -29.54 -13.25
CA THR A 294 3.81 -29.28 -12.37
C THR A 294 3.66 -27.98 -11.58
N ARG A 295 2.70 -27.14 -11.95
CA ARG A 295 2.30 -25.94 -11.16
C ARG A 295 1.58 -26.32 -9.87
N TYR A 296 1.02 -27.52 -9.74
CA TYR A 296 0.50 -27.98 -8.49
C TYR A 296 1.64 -28.24 -7.52
N VAL A 297 1.64 -27.49 -6.45
CA VAL A 297 2.60 -27.63 -5.37
C VAL A 297 1.81 -28.16 -4.18
N ASP A 298 1.92 -29.45 -3.92
CA ASP A 298 1.30 -30.06 -2.76
C ASP A 298 2.06 -29.70 -1.47
N TRP A 299 1.69 -30.36 -0.39
CA TRP A 299 2.36 -30.17 0.89
C TRP A 299 3.88 -30.29 0.81
N THR A 300 4.42 -31.01 -0.16
CA THR A 300 5.86 -31.25 -0.26
C THR A 300 6.61 -29.96 -0.56
N SER A 301 6.18 -29.19 -1.54
CA SER A 301 6.76 -27.90 -1.83
C SER A 301 6.54 -26.93 -0.67
N TRP A 302 5.33 -26.87 -0.16
CA TRP A 302 5.01 -26.09 1.01
C TRP A 302 5.85 -26.48 2.23
N ALA A 303 5.98 -27.78 2.51
CA ALA A 303 6.68 -28.27 3.69
C ALA A 303 8.19 -28.31 3.52
N ALA A 304 8.68 -28.60 2.33
CA ALA A 304 10.10 -28.82 2.08
C ALA A 304 10.80 -27.62 1.41
N GLY A 305 10.08 -26.88 0.59
CA GLY A 305 10.63 -25.76 -0.14
C GLY A 305 10.53 -24.43 0.57
N SER A 306 9.70 -24.32 1.58
CA SER A 306 9.51 -23.09 2.34
C SER A 306 10.73 -22.57 3.07
N SER A 307 11.84 -23.27 2.99
CA SER A 307 13.15 -22.82 3.44
C SER A 307 13.59 -21.51 2.85
N ILE A 308 13.26 -21.34 1.61
CA ILE A 308 13.66 -20.17 0.87
C ILE A 308 12.50 -19.17 0.98
N TRP A 309 12.26 -18.77 2.18
CA TRP A 309 11.32 -17.72 2.48
C TRP A 309 12.08 -16.43 2.73
N PRO A 310 11.84 -15.35 1.95
CA PRO A 310 12.44 -14.06 2.25
C PRO A 310 12.11 -13.62 3.68
N ASN A 311 13.14 -13.36 4.45
CA ASN A 311 13.01 -12.87 5.83
C ASN A 311 14.26 -12.14 6.27
N ALA A 312 14.14 -11.24 7.23
CA ALA A 312 15.24 -10.47 7.78
C ALA A 312 15.40 -10.63 9.29
N GLY A 313 16.62 -10.52 9.76
CA GLY A 313 16.97 -10.53 11.19
C GLY A 313 18.46 -10.38 11.40
N GLY A 314 18.87 -9.74 12.50
CA GLY A 314 20.27 -9.62 12.86
C GLY A 314 21.16 -8.94 11.81
N GLY A 315 20.63 -7.94 11.07
CA GLY A 315 21.40 -7.23 10.03
C GLY A 315 21.56 -7.99 8.71
N SER A 316 20.81 -9.08 8.52
CA SER A 316 20.85 -9.86 7.29
C SER A 316 19.46 -10.30 6.85
N SER A 317 19.32 -10.66 5.57
CA SER A 317 18.11 -11.23 5.01
C SER A 317 18.42 -12.42 4.12
N THR A 318 17.50 -13.37 4.04
CA THR A 318 17.48 -14.41 3.02
C THR A 318 16.63 -13.94 1.85
N GLN A 319 17.06 -14.25 0.63
CA GLN A 319 16.37 -13.94 -0.63
C GLN A 319 16.35 -15.18 -1.52
N ALA A 320 15.41 -15.28 -2.43
CA ALA A 320 15.41 -16.30 -3.50
C ALA A 320 15.67 -15.65 -4.86
N GLU A 321 15.98 -16.44 -5.89
CA GLU A 321 16.16 -15.92 -7.24
C GLU A 321 14.91 -15.23 -7.81
N SER A 322 13.74 -15.63 -7.35
CA SER A 322 12.46 -14.99 -7.71
C SER A 322 12.16 -13.73 -6.89
N SER A 323 12.99 -13.37 -5.91
CA SER A 323 12.83 -12.11 -5.17
C SER A 323 13.05 -10.93 -6.11
N GLY A 324 12.02 -10.13 -6.30
CA GLY A 324 12.12 -8.85 -7.01
C GLY A 324 12.63 -7.74 -6.12
N GLN A 325 12.90 -6.58 -6.72
CA GLN A 325 13.44 -5.42 -6.01
C GLN A 325 12.55 -4.96 -4.85
N GLY A 326 11.21 -5.09 -4.99
CA GLY A 326 10.27 -4.83 -3.91
C GLY A 326 10.50 -5.73 -2.69
N VAL A 327 10.81 -7.02 -2.90
CA VAL A 327 11.12 -7.95 -1.80
C VAL A 327 12.45 -7.58 -1.14
N TYR A 328 13.50 -7.27 -1.91
CA TYR A 328 14.77 -6.77 -1.34
C TYR A 328 14.58 -5.49 -0.53
N ALA A 329 13.74 -4.58 -1.00
CA ALA A 329 13.45 -3.33 -0.31
C ALA A 329 12.64 -3.57 0.98
N HIS A 330 11.67 -4.51 0.96
CA HIS A 330 10.92 -4.96 2.12
C HIS A 330 11.85 -5.48 3.22
N GLU A 331 12.73 -6.42 2.88
CA GLU A 331 13.65 -7.02 3.82
C GLU A 331 14.69 -6.02 4.37
N LEU A 332 15.15 -5.07 3.53
CA LEU A 332 16.02 -4.00 4.03
C LEU A 332 15.28 -3.10 5.02
N SER A 333 13.98 -2.89 4.83
CA SER A 333 13.16 -2.12 5.78
C SER A 333 13.13 -2.78 7.16
N HIS A 334 13.09 -4.11 7.22
CA HIS A 334 13.23 -4.85 8.50
C HIS A 334 14.60 -4.63 9.13
N ILE A 335 15.65 -4.70 8.34
CA ILE A 335 17.03 -4.42 8.82
C ILE A 335 17.13 -2.99 9.37
N LEU A 336 16.40 -2.05 8.79
CA LEU A 336 16.34 -0.66 9.25
C LEU A 336 15.34 -0.44 10.41
N GLY A 337 14.65 -1.48 10.88
CA GLY A 337 13.87 -1.47 12.11
C GLY A 337 12.37 -1.22 11.95
N ILE A 338 11.78 -1.56 10.81
CA ILE A 338 10.32 -1.60 10.62
C ILE A 338 9.86 -3.06 10.62
N GLY A 339 8.75 -3.36 11.30
CA GLY A 339 8.14 -4.68 11.33
C GLY A 339 7.21 -4.96 10.14
N ASP A 340 6.69 -6.18 10.05
CA ASP A 340 5.64 -6.56 9.10
C ASP A 340 4.29 -5.97 9.46
N ASN A 341 3.50 -5.64 8.44
CA ASN A 341 2.16 -5.07 8.60
C ASN A 341 1.10 -5.78 7.73
N TYR A 342 1.15 -7.08 7.62
CA TYR A 342 0.14 -7.87 6.90
C TYR A 342 -0.57 -8.86 7.80
N ASN A 343 -1.75 -9.30 7.36
CA ASN A 343 -2.52 -10.35 7.99
C ASN A 343 -2.04 -11.74 7.52
N ASN A 344 -2.60 -12.78 8.14
CA ASN A 344 -2.65 -14.10 7.52
C ASN A 344 -3.94 -14.18 6.67
N PRO A 345 -3.85 -14.21 5.32
CA PRO A 345 -5.03 -14.22 4.46
C PRO A 345 -5.89 -15.48 4.64
N TYR A 346 -5.30 -16.54 5.19
CA TYR A 346 -5.93 -17.84 5.44
C TYR A 346 -6.15 -18.10 6.93
N GLY A 347 -6.04 -17.05 7.73
CA GLY A 347 -6.25 -17.15 9.19
C GLY A 347 -7.67 -17.58 9.53
N SER A 348 -7.81 -18.40 10.58
CA SER A 348 -9.10 -18.72 11.17
C SER A 348 -9.12 -18.24 12.62
N PRO A 349 -10.02 -17.31 12.95
CA PRO A 349 -11.02 -16.66 12.10
C PRO A 349 -10.40 -15.74 11.04
N PRO A 350 -11.11 -15.48 9.91
CA PRO A 350 -10.61 -14.61 8.86
C PRO A 350 -10.49 -13.18 9.37
N ARG A 351 -9.48 -12.46 8.88
CA ARG A 351 -9.23 -11.06 9.22
C ARG A 351 -8.83 -10.27 7.97
N ARG A 352 -9.45 -9.10 7.76
CA ARG A 352 -9.11 -8.18 6.67
C ARG A 352 -7.62 -7.82 6.70
N ASP A 353 -7.00 -7.62 5.55
CA ASP A 353 -5.64 -7.11 5.47
C ASP A 353 -5.55 -5.68 6.05
N TYR A 354 -4.37 -5.28 6.48
CA TYR A 354 -4.17 -4.07 7.27
C TYR A 354 -3.93 -2.84 6.43
N SER A 355 -2.98 -2.94 5.50
CA SER A 355 -2.60 -1.85 4.58
C SER A 355 -2.47 -2.31 3.12
N GLY A 356 -2.58 -3.59 2.85
CA GLY A 356 -2.71 -4.16 1.51
C GLY A 356 -1.63 -3.73 0.52
N PRO A 357 -2.03 -3.40 -0.72
CA PRO A 357 -1.09 -3.06 -1.79
C PRO A 357 -0.44 -1.68 -1.62
N TRP A 358 -0.83 -0.91 -0.59
CA TRP A 358 -0.42 0.48 -0.37
C TRP A 358 0.85 0.64 0.44
N ASP A 359 1.37 -0.43 1.03
CA ASP A 359 2.48 -0.39 1.99
C ASP A 359 3.54 -1.43 1.64
N MET A 360 4.81 -0.97 1.55
CA MET A 360 5.97 -1.84 1.34
C MET A 360 6.07 -2.94 2.41
N LEU A 361 5.68 -2.65 3.66
CA LEU A 361 5.71 -3.61 4.77
C LEU A 361 4.44 -4.46 4.86
N SER A 362 3.60 -4.43 3.82
CA SER A 362 2.45 -5.29 3.61
C SER A 362 2.56 -5.97 2.24
N ARG A 363 1.44 -6.21 1.58
CA ARG A 363 1.41 -6.87 0.26
C ARG A 363 1.89 -5.99 -0.87
N GLY A 364 2.09 -4.69 -0.62
CA GLY A 364 2.70 -3.76 -1.57
C GLY A 364 4.11 -4.14 -2.00
N SER A 365 4.85 -4.95 -1.23
CA SER A 365 6.13 -5.53 -1.66
C SER A 365 6.03 -6.37 -2.93
N PHE A 366 4.85 -6.90 -3.23
CA PHE A 366 4.59 -7.73 -4.41
C PHE A 366 4.04 -6.95 -5.61
N ASN A 367 3.93 -5.63 -5.53
CA ASN A 367 3.49 -4.81 -6.67
C ASN A 367 4.48 -4.91 -7.84
N GLY A 368 3.90 -5.00 -9.01
CA GLY A 368 4.59 -5.15 -10.29
C GLY A 368 3.61 -5.62 -11.36
N PRO A 369 4.01 -5.65 -12.63
CA PRO A 369 3.13 -6.10 -13.70
C PRO A 369 2.76 -7.58 -13.55
N GLY A 370 1.52 -7.92 -13.86
CA GLY A 370 0.97 -9.26 -13.67
C GLY A 370 0.68 -9.62 -12.22
N GLY A 371 0.85 -8.66 -11.29
CA GLY A 371 0.54 -8.85 -9.88
C GLY A 371 1.28 -10.02 -9.22
N PRO A 372 0.82 -10.51 -8.08
CA PRO A 372 1.45 -11.62 -7.36
C PRO A 372 1.55 -12.91 -8.15
N HIS A 373 0.69 -13.11 -9.14
CA HIS A 373 0.70 -14.30 -10.00
C HIS A 373 1.93 -14.41 -10.91
N SER A 374 2.77 -13.37 -10.98
CA SER A 374 4.00 -13.36 -11.76
C SER A 374 5.26 -13.19 -10.90
N ARG A 375 5.15 -13.18 -9.56
CA ARG A 375 6.26 -12.87 -8.65
C ARG A 375 7.34 -13.96 -8.54
N TRP A 376 7.07 -15.15 -9.04
CA TRP A 376 8.03 -16.27 -9.06
C TRP A 376 8.81 -16.40 -10.35
N THR A 377 8.68 -15.45 -11.28
CA THR A 377 9.50 -15.44 -12.50
C THR A 377 10.98 -15.20 -12.16
N ILE A 378 11.88 -15.87 -12.84
CA ILE A 378 13.33 -15.71 -12.67
C ILE A 378 13.97 -15.33 -14.01
N PRO A 379 14.66 -14.19 -14.10
CA PRO A 379 14.74 -13.13 -13.09
C PRO A 379 13.39 -12.48 -12.80
N ALA A 380 13.27 -11.88 -11.62
CA ALA A 380 12.03 -11.28 -11.14
C ALA A 380 11.69 -9.97 -11.89
N THR A 381 10.91 -10.07 -12.94
CA THR A 381 10.52 -8.94 -13.81
C THR A 381 9.01 -8.65 -13.78
N GLY A 382 8.26 -9.44 -13.03
CA GLY A 382 6.82 -9.32 -12.81
C GLY A 382 6.46 -8.77 -11.42
N GLY A 383 5.52 -9.42 -10.75
CA GLY A 383 5.14 -9.10 -9.38
C GLY A 383 6.35 -9.06 -8.45
N GLY A 384 6.40 -8.08 -7.56
CA GLY A 384 7.53 -7.83 -6.69
C GLY A 384 8.72 -7.12 -7.35
N SER A 385 8.67 -6.84 -8.65
CA SER A 385 9.78 -6.19 -9.36
C SER A 385 9.94 -4.71 -9.04
N LEU A 386 8.93 -4.07 -8.46
CA LEU A 386 8.98 -2.65 -8.08
C LEU A 386 8.63 -2.44 -6.60
N GLY A 387 7.52 -3.00 -6.15
CA GLY A 387 6.98 -2.80 -4.81
C GLY A 387 6.11 -1.54 -4.72
N ALA A 388 5.72 -1.16 -3.50
CA ALA A 388 5.05 0.10 -3.18
C ALA A 388 6.00 1.04 -2.43
N GLN A 389 5.63 2.31 -2.33
CA GLN A 389 6.32 3.27 -1.47
C GLN A 389 6.24 2.88 0.01
N GLN A 390 7.17 3.37 0.81
CA GLN A 390 7.01 3.41 2.26
C GLN A 390 5.85 4.36 2.62
N THR A 391 4.98 3.94 3.54
CA THR A 391 3.92 4.82 4.05
C THR A 391 4.50 6.03 4.79
N LEU A 392 3.73 7.09 4.93
CA LEU A 392 4.15 8.27 5.70
C LEU A 392 4.62 7.91 7.11
N ARG A 393 3.92 6.98 7.77
CA ARG A 393 4.31 6.46 9.10
C ARG A 393 5.72 5.86 9.07
N ASN A 394 6.02 5.05 8.09
CA ASN A 394 7.33 4.40 7.94
C ASN A 394 8.40 5.43 7.56
N LYS A 395 8.09 6.36 6.65
CA LYS A 395 9.00 7.46 6.27
C LYS A 395 9.38 8.33 7.48
N ILE A 396 8.42 8.62 8.37
CA ILE A 396 8.69 9.35 9.63
C ILE A 396 9.60 8.52 10.54
N LYS A 397 9.31 7.25 10.75
CA LYS A 397 10.09 6.38 11.63
C LYS A 397 11.51 6.17 11.13
N LEU A 398 11.71 6.01 9.83
CA LEU A 398 13.02 5.87 9.20
C LEU A 398 13.79 7.20 9.07
N GLY A 399 13.15 8.34 9.32
CA GLY A 399 13.75 9.66 9.14
C GLY A 399 14.06 10.00 7.67
N ILE A 400 13.31 9.43 6.72
CA ILE A 400 13.51 9.62 5.28
C ILE A 400 12.57 10.63 4.64
N VAL A 401 11.77 11.33 5.43
CA VAL A 401 10.97 12.48 5.02
C VAL A 401 11.45 13.73 5.75
N ASP A 402 11.43 14.88 5.09
CA ASP A 402 11.72 16.15 5.75
C ASP A 402 10.60 16.49 6.73
N GLU A 403 10.93 16.76 8.00
CA GLU A 403 9.97 17.09 9.04
C GLU A 403 9.07 18.29 8.64
N LYS A 404 9.63 19.29 7.98
CA LYS A 404 8.89 20.47 7.47
C LYS A 404 7.84 20.14 6.41
N ASN A 405 7.94 18.98 5.75
CA ASN A 405 6.98 18.50 4.76
C ASN A 405 5.89 17.59 5.36
N VAL A 406 5.88 17.40 6.68
CA VAL A 406 4.85 16.67 7.41
C VAL A 406 4.10 17.64 8.32
N LEU A 407 2.83 17.87 8.05
CA LEU A 407 1.99 18.67 8.95
C LEU A 407 1.61 17.86 10.18
N ARG A 408 2.12 18.26 11.34
CA ARG A 408 1.86 17.59 12.62
C ARG A 408 0.74 18.28 13.37
N LEU A 409 -0.33 17.54 13.64
CA LEU A 409 -1.52 18.04 14.32
C LEU A 409 -1.76 17.31 15.67
N SER A 410 -2.49 17.96 16.56
CA SER A 410 -3.05 17.35 17.77
C SER A 410 -4.58 17.36 17.69
N ARG A 411 -5.20 16.20 17.90
CA ARG A 411 -6.66 16.06 17.97
C ARG A 411 -7.26 16.99 19.02
N GLU A 412 -6.62 17.08 20.19
CA GLU A 412 -7.10 17.87 21.31
C GLU A 412 -7.10 19.37 21.02
N ALA A 413 -6.21 19.83 20.13
CA ALA A 413 -6.13 21.23 19.75
C ALA A 413 -7.18 21.62 18.69
N LEU A 414 -7.64 20.70 17.86
CA LEU A 414 -8.52 20.99 16.70
C LEU A 414 -9.82 21.69 17.10
N ALA A 415 -10.44 21.32 18.22
CA ALA A 415 -11.70 21.93 18.67
C ALA A 415 -11.55 23.44 18.93
N SER A 416 -10.40 23.87 19.41
CA SER A 416 -10.11 25.28 19.75
C SER A 416 -9.30 26.00 18.67
N SER A 417 -8.58 25.32 17.79
CA SER A 417 -7.84 25.93 16.67
C SER A 417 -8.69 26.17 15.44
N GLY A 418 -9.61 25.25 15.14
CA GLY A 418 -10.49 25.32 13.97
C GLY A 418 -10.20 24.25 12.91
N THR A 419 -10.86 24.39 11.77
CA THR A 419 -10.73 23.47 10.64
C THR A 419 -9.40 23.71 9.92
N VAL A 420 -8.57 22.67 9.86
CA VAL A 420 -7.32 22.66 9.11
C VAL A 420 -7.61 22.31 7.66
N ILE A 421 -7.15 23.10 6.71
CA ILE A 421 -7.27 22.89 5.26
C ILE A 421 -5.87 22.91 4.68
N ALA A 422 -5.44 21.80 4.07
CA ALA A 422 -4.08 21.66 3.57
C ALA A 422 -4.06 20.97 2.20
N LYS A 423 -3.07 21.34 1.39
CA LYS A 423 -2.77 20.65 0.13
C LYS A 423 -1.63 19.67 0.34
N ILE A 424 -1.86 18.41 -0.02
CA ILE A 424 -0.90 17.31 0.06
C ILE A 424 -0.51 16.90 -1.35
N THR A 425 0.79 16.75 -1.58
CA THR A 425 1.37 16.27 -2.85
C THR A 425 1.60 14.76 -2.77
N ALA A 426 1.48 14.09 -3.91
CA ALA A 426 1.75 12.66 -4.05
C ALA A 426 3.07 12.23 -3.40
N ARG A 427 3.03 11.14 -2.64
CA ARG A 427 4.12 10.66 -1.75
C ARG A 427 5.38 10.21 -2.48
N GLU A 428 5.29 10.02 -3.78
CA GLU A 428 6.37 9.64 -4.68
C GLU A 428 7.26 10.83 -5.06
N VAL A 429 6.75 12.05 -4.84
CA VAL A 429 7.40 13.28 -5.30
C VAL A 429 7.83 14.15 -4.12
N ASN A 430 9.03 14.71 -4.19
CA ASN A 430 9.42 15.74 -3.24
C ASN A 430 8.56 17.00 -3.43
N PRO A 431 7.74 17.40 -2.44
CA PRO A 431 6.81 18.51 -2.57
C PRO A 431 7.49 19.88 -2.55
N GLY A 432 8.82 19.93 -2.43
CA GLY A 432 9.58 21.16 -2.29
C GLY A 432 9.59 21.75 -0.87
N ALA A 433 10.14 22.93 -0.71
CA ALA A 433 10.42 23.51 0.61
C ALA A 433 9.17 23.87 1.42
N THR A 434 8.06 24.15 0.75
CA THR A 434 6.81 24.64 1.36
C THR A 434 5.62 23.70 1.15
N GLY A 435 5.80 22.62 0.40
CA GLY A 435 4.76 21.62 0.16
C GLY A 435 4.69 20.57 1.27
N LEU A 436 3.60 19.80 1.29
CA LEU A 436 3.39 18.71 2.23
C LEU A 436 3.41 17.37 1.50
N THR A 437 4.12 16.41 2.08
CA THR A 437 4.03 14.97 1.73
C THR A 437 2.82 14.32 2.41
N GLY A 438 2.43 14.82 3.59
CA GLY A 438 1.28 14.29 4.30
C GLY A 438 1.02 14.97 5.64
N ILE A 439 0.02 14.45 6.34
CA ILE A 439 -0.42 14.92 7.66
C ILE A 439 -0.30 13.78 8.66
N ASN A 440 0.26 14.06 9.84
CA ASN A 440 0.24 13.17 11.00
C ASN A 440 -0.56 13.84 12.12
N LEU A 441 -1.74 13.32 12.42
CA LEU A 441 -2.62 13.79 13.47
C LEU A 441 -2.49 12.90 14.70
N ALA A 442 -1.84 13.40 15.75
CA ALA A 442 -1.71 12.68 17.02
C ALA A 442 -3.04 12.59 17.75
N LEU A 443 -3.36 11.39 18.25
CA LEU A 443 -4.56 11.10 19.05
C LEU A 443 -4.35 11.36 20.56
N GLY A 444 -3.27 12.01 20.96
CA GLY A 444 -2.97 12.49 22.32
C GLY A 444 -3.29 11.47 23.42
N THR A 445 -4.51 11.51 23.93
CA THR A 445 -5.01 10.59 24.97
C THR A 445 -5.33 9.17 24.47
N GLY A 446 -4.96 8.85 23.23
CA GLY A 446 -5.16 7.54 22.58
C GLY A 446 -6.41 7.46 21.70
N ASP A 447 -6.52 6.35 20.99
CA ASP A 447 -7.68 6.00 20.19
C ASP A 447 -8.88 5.71 21.10
N LYS A 448 -10.00 6.41 20.86
CA LYS A 448 -11.26 6.26 21.59
C LYS A 448 -12.25 5.33 20.90
N SER A 449 -11.84 4.66 19.84
CA SER A 449 -12.69 3.68 19.16
C SER A 449 -13.15 2.59 20.13
N PRO A 450 -14.39 2.12 20.02
CA PRO A 450 -14.86 1.01 20.84
C PRO A 450 -13.96 -0.21 20.65
N SER A 451 -13.69 -0.93 21.73
CA SER A 451 -12.99 -2.20 21.64
C SER A 451 -13.80 -3.18 20.79
N CYS A 452 -13.12 -3.88 19.90
CA CYS A 452 -13.71 -4.93 19.09
C CYS A 452 -12.97 -6.24 19.31
N ASN A 453 -13.60 -7.36 18.96
CA ASN A 453 -12.98 -8.67 19.08
C ASN A 453 -12.56 -9.20 17.71
N VAL A 454 -11.24 -9.31 17.50
CA VAL A 454 -10.65 -9.81 16.26
C VAL A 454 -11.06 -11.25 15.92
N SER A 455 -11.51 -12.03 16.92
CA SER A 455 -11.95 -13.40 16.71
C SER A 455 -13.40 -13.51 16.19
N THR A 456 -14.17 -12.45 16.25
CA THR A 456 -15.58 -12.44 15.83
C THR A 456 -15.90 -11.36 14.80
N ASN A 457 -15.00 -10.42 14.58
CA ASN A 457 -15.18 -9.35 13.61
C ASN A 457 -13.93 -9.25 12.71
N PRO A 458 -13.99 -9.64 11.45
CA PRO A 458 -12.85 -9.61 10.53
C PRO A 458 -12.36 -8.18 10.24
N PHE A 459 -13.21 -7.15 10.46
CA PHE A 459 -12.87 -5.74 10.29
C PHE A 459 -12.34 -5.08 11.57
N CYS A 460 -12.16 -5.84 12.65
CA CYS A 460 -11.61 -5.30 13.89
C CYS A 460 -10.14 -4.90 13.71
N ASP A 461 -9.85 -3.62 13.92
CA ASP A 461 -8.50 -3.07 13.79
C ASP A 461 -7.57 -3.43 14.97
N GLY A 462 -8.12 -3.99 16.06
CA GLY A 462 -7.39 -4.39 17.25
C GLY A 462 -7.03 -3.23 18.18
N GLY A 463 -7.33 -1.99 17.83
CA GLY A 463 -7.13 -0.81 18.68
C GLY A 463 -5.66 -0.43 18.94
N GLY A 464 -5.48 0.49 19.89
CA GLY A 464 -4.15 0.93 20.34
C GLY A 464 -3.42 1.86 19.38
N TYR A 465 -4.13 2.58 18.55
CA TYR A 465 -3.56 3.55 17.62
C TYR A 465 -3.21 4.87 18.30
N HIS A 466 -2.18 5.52 17.77
CA HIS A 466 -1.63 6.76 18.33
C HIS A 466 -1.87 7.96 17.41
N ASN A 467 -2.06 7.71 16.12
CA ASN A 467 -2.20 8.76 15.13
C ASN A 467 -3.18 8.38 14.02
N TYR A 468 -3.64 9.39 13.29
CA TYR A 468 -4.07 9.27 11.90
C TYR A 468 -2.98 9.81 10.98
N THR A 469 -2.78 9.17 9.83
CA THR A 469 -1.95 9.70 8.73
C THR A 469 -2.80 9.88 7.49
N LEU A 470 -2.57 10.99 6.77
CA LEU A 470 -3.11 11.24 5.44
C LEU A 470 -1.94 11.44 4.48
N GLU A 471 -1.98 10.72 3.37
CA GLU A 471 -1.02 10.84 2.27
C GLU A 471 -1.73 10.64 0.94
N VAL A 472 -1.12 11.12 -0.14
CA VAL A 472 -1.64 10.95 -1.50
C VAL A 472 -0.82 9.90 -2.22
N VAL A 473 -1.49 8.93 -2.80
CA VAL A 473 -0.92 7.91 -3.68
C VAL A 473 -1.20 8.30 -5.12
N ASP A 474 -0.18 8.35 -5.97
CA ASP A 474 -0.32 8.45 -7.43
C ASP A 474 0.39 7.27 -8.08
N ARG A 475 -0.19 6.71 -9.14
CA ARG A 475 0.44 5.62 -9.89
C ARG A 475 1.66 6.15 -10.67
N MET A 476 2.80 6.31 -9.98
CA MET A 476 4.10 6.65 -10.58
C MET A 476 5.27 6.12 -9.74
N GLY A 477 6.42 5.95 -10.35
CA GLY A 477 7.58 5.35 -9.70
C GLY A 477 7.27 3.98 -9.14
N ALA A 478 7.68 3.70 -7.91
CA ALA A 478 7.39 2.45 -7.21
C ALA A 478 5.88 2.18 -7.09
N ASP A 479 5.07 3.23 -6.92
CA ASP A 479 3.62 3.08 -6.85
C ASP A 479 2.91 2.93 -8.21
N SER A 480 3.65 2.81 -9.33
CA SER A 480 3.05 2.65 -10.67
C SER A 480 2.07 1.48 -10.78
N PHE A 481 2.29 0.44 -9.98
CA PHE A 481 1.48 -0.78 -9.99
C PHE A 481 0.56 -0.90 -8.76
N THR A 482 0.30 0.20 -8.06
CA THR A 482 -0.79 0.26 -7.08
C THR A 482 -2.14 0.25 -7.80
N PRO A 483 -3.20 -0.34 -7.20
CA PRO A 483 -4.48 -0.47 -7.89
C PRO A 483 -5.11 0.85 -8.31
N ASP A 484 -4.97 1.90 -7.50
CA ASP A 484 -5.65 3.18 -7.67
C ASP A 484 -4.74 4.37 -7.34
N SER A 485 -5.24 5.59 -7.53
CA SER A 485 -4.63 6.85 -7.09
C SER A 485 -5.66 7.65 -6.32
N GLY A 486 -5.31 8.18 -5.15
CA GLY A 486 -6.24 8.92 -4.30
C GLY A 486 -5.63 9.30 -2.95
N VAL A 487 -6.47 9.63 -1.97
CA VAL A 487 -6.05 9.95 -0.61
C VAL A 487 -6.12 8.70 0.27
N MET A 488 -4.99 8.28 0.81
CA MET A 488 -4.92 7.22 1.80
C MET A 488 -5.06 7.83 3.20
N LEU A 489 -6.07 7.41 3.92
CA LEU A 489 -6.29 7.69 5.34
C LEU A 489 -6.01 6.42 6.13
N ALA A 490 -5.16 6.50 7.15
CA ALA A 490 -4.85 5.34 7.98
C ALA A 490 -4.72 5.70 9.46
N LYS A 491 -5.12 4.77 10.35
CA LYS A 491 -4.72 4.77 11.75
C LYS A 491 -3.32 4.17 11.88
N THR A 492 -2.46 4.77 12.72
CA THR A 492 -1.09 4.28 12.85
C THR A 492 -0.63 4.19 14.30
N LYS A 493 0.29 3.23 14.56
CA LYS A 493 0.95 3.05 15.85
C LYS A 493 2.40 3.54 15.80
N ASN A 494 2.89 4.07 16.91
CA ASN A 494 4.29 4.46 17.04
C ASN A 494 5.23 3.25 17.15
N VAL A 495 4.69 2.10 17.56
CA VAL A 495 5.41 0.82 17.70
C VAL A 495 5.02 -0.15 16.59
N ASP A 496 5.89 -1.11 16.25
CA ASP A 496 5.65 -2.11 15.20
C ASP A 496 4.90 -3.33 15.77
N ALA A 497 3.74 -3.08 16.35
CA ALA A 497 2.81 -4.12 16.77
C ALA A 497 1.68 -4.21 15.75
N ALA A 498 1.78 -5.13 14.80
CA ALA A 498 0.82 -5.29 13.71
C ALA A 498 -0.61 -5.60 14.22
N PRO A 499 -1.62 -4.99 13.61
CA PRO A 499 -1.53 -3.93 12.61
C PRO A 499 -1.01 -2.61 13.21
N PHE A 500 0.05 -2.06 12.64
CA PHE A 500 0.55 -0.74 13.05
C PHE A 500 0.22 0.36 12.02
N THR A 501 -0.19 -0.02 10.84
CA THR A 501 -0.87 0.82 9.85
C THR A 501 -2.16 0.11 9.46
N TRP A 502 -3.29 0.76 9.69
CA TRP A 502 -4.61 0.27 9.33
C TRP A 502 -5.27 1.26 8.39
N VAL A 503 -5.34 0.90 7.12
CA VAL A 503 -5.97 1.74 6.10
C VAL A 503 -7.48 1.81 6.36
N ILE A 504 -8.02 3.03 6.40
CA ILE A 504 -9.45 3.27 6.40
C ILE A 504 -9.93 3.07 4.97
N ASP A 505 -10.79 2.11 4.80
CA ASP A 505 -11.31 1.73 3.50
C ASP A 505 -12.48 2.64 3.12
N ALA A 506 -12.36 3.33 1.99
CA ALA A 506 -13.41 4.20 1.47
C ALA A 506 -14.57 3.41 0.84
N ASN A 507 -14.38 2.12 0.59
CA ASN A 507 -15.38 1.22 0.00
C ASN A 507 -15.37 -0.16 0.69
N PRO A 508 -15.70 -0.25 1.99
CA PRO A 508 -15.41 -1.45 2.79
C PRO A 508 -16.27 -2.69 2.47
N GLN A 509 -17.14 -2.63 1.49
CA GLN A 509 -18.20 -3.62 1.28
C GLN A 509 -18.18 -4.33 -0.06
N ASP A 510 -17.17 -4.15 -0.86
CA ASP A 510 -17.40 -4.26 -2.28
C ASP A 510 -16.93 -5.52 -2.97
N ILE A 511 -16.35 -6.47 -2.33
CA ILE A 511 -15.62 -7.42 -3.14
C ILE A 511 -16.47 -8.57 -3.66
N GLY A 512 -16.96 -8.35 -4.87
CA GLY A 512 -17.49 -9.39 -5.74
C GLY A 512 -16.47 -9.94 -6.75
N MET A 513 -15.16 -9.77 -6.53
CA MET A 513 -14.15 -10.28 -7.45
C MET A 513 -14.04 -11.79 -7.38
N THR A 514 -13.98 -12.43 -8.57
CA THR A 514 -13.60 -13.84 -8.68
C THR A 514 -12.08 -13.93 -8.59
N ASP A 515 -11.58 -14.71 -7.65
CA ASP A 515 -10.15 -14.98 -7.53
C ASP A 515 -9.70 -15.91 -8.67
N TYR A 516 -10.34 -17.08 -8.77
CA TYR A 516 -10.10 -18.04 -9.86
C TYR A 516 -11.35 -18.87 -10.13
N VAL A 517 -11.29 -19.63 -11.22
CA VAL A 517 -12.38 -20.52 -11.62
C VAL A 517 -11.87 -21.95 -11.60
N LEU A 518 -12.58 -22.84 -10.90
CA LEU A 518 -12.28 -24.26 -10.91
C LEU A 518 -12.58 -24.88 -12.29
N PRO A 519 -11.99 -26.04 -12.62
CA PRO A 519 -12.22 -26.72 -13.92
C PRO A 519 -13.69 -27.04 -14.20
N ASP A 520 -14.52 -27.21 -13.17
CA ASP A 520 -15.97 -27.43 -13.29
C ASP A 520 -16.77 -26.14 -13.54
N GLY A 521 -16.08 -25.01 -13.65
CA GLY A 521 -16.71 -23.70 -13.86
C GLY A 521 -17.11 -22.98 -12.57
N THR A 522 -16.88 -23.57 -11.40
CA THR A 522 -17.17 -22.93 -10.10
C THR A 522 -16.26 -21.73 -9.90
N LYS A 523 -16.86 -20.54 -9.65
CA LYS A 523 -16.14 -19.34 -9.32
C LYS A 523 -15.79 -19.31 -7.83
N VAL A 524 -14.53 -19.13 -7.52
CA VAL A 524 -14.03 -18.93 -6.15
C VAL A 524 -13.83 -17.42 -5.93
N PRO A 525 -14.59 -16.81 -4.99
CA PRO A 525 -14.45 -15.39 -4.72
C PRO A 525 -13.19 -15.09 -3.91
N ILE A 526 -12.72 -13.84 -4.01
CA ILE A 526 -11.68 -13.30 -3.12
C ILE A 526 -12.20 -13.32 -1.68
N THR A 527 -11.37 -13.81 -0.78
CA THR A 527 -11.72 -13.86 0.65
C THR A 527 -11.51 -12.52 1.33
N ILE A 528 -12.16 -12.30 2.47
CA ILE A 528 -11.97 -11.08 3.26
C ILE A 528 -10.52 -10.89 3.72
N GLY A 529 -9.73 -11.96 3.81
CA GLY A 529 -8.34 -11.89 4.19
C GLY A 529 -7.39 -11.48 3.06
N ASP A 530 -7.87 -11.47 1.82
CA ASP A 530 -7.06 -11.11 0.66
C ASP A 530 -6.81 -9.60 0.61
N TYR A 531 -5.57 -9.21 0.33
CA TYR A 531 -5.16 -7.80 0.29
C TYR A 531 -5.84 -6.99 -0.83
N ARG A 532 -6.31 -7.66 -1.89
CA ARG A 532 -7.05 -7.02 -3.00
C ARG A 532 -8.38 -6.42 -2.54
N GLN A 533 -8.88 -6.82 -1.37
CA GLN A 533 -10.00 -6.17 -0.69
C GLN A 533 -9.79 -4.66 -0.50
N LEU A 534 -8.55 -4.22 -0.44
CA LEU A 534 -8.19 -2.82 -0.28
C LEU A 534 -7.86 -2.12 -1.60
N SER A 535 -8.12 -2.75 -2.75
CA SER A 535 -7.76 -2.17 -4.06
C SER A 535 -8.45 -0.83 -4.36
N ASP A 536 -9.60 -0.57 -3.75
CA ASP A 536 -10.40 0.66 -3.91
C ASP A 536 -10.57 1.44 -2.60
N ALA A 537 -9.67 1.21 -1.65
CA ALA A 537 -9.73 1.82 -0.31
C ALA A 537 -9.42 3.33 -0.29
N LEU A 538 -8.94 3.93 -1.38
CA LEU A 538 -8.56 5.33 -1.40
C LEU A 538 -9.79 6.25 -1.51
N PHE A 539 -9.72 7.40 -0.83
CA PHE A 539 -10.73 8.44 -0.89
C PHE A 539 -10.53 9.33 -2.13
N HIS A 540 -11.64 9.70 -2.79
CA HIS A 540 -11.65 10.55 -3.98
C HIS A 540 -12.44 11.83 -3.76
N ALA A 541 -12.08 12.90 -4.49
CA ALA A 541 -12.80 14.15 -4.41
C ALA A 541 -14.09 14.14 -5.25
N GLY A 542 -15.13 14.78 -4.74
CA GLY A 542 -16.37 14.97 -5.46
C GLY A 542 -17.38 13.85 -5.29
N THR A 543 -18.58 14.10 -5.80
CA THR A 543 -19.71 13.16 -5.72
C THR A 543 -19.68 12.16 -6.89
N ASN A 544 -20.24 10.98 -6.64
CA ASN A 544 -20.39 9.92 -7.65
C ASN A 544 -19.05 9.42 -8.25
N SER A 545 -17.95 9.57 -7.51
CA SER A 545 -16.62 9.09 -7.92
C SER A 545 -16.52 7.56 -7.96
N GLY A 546 -17.36 6.86 -7.20
CA GLY A 546 -17.25 5.44 -6.91
C GLY A 546 -16.49 5.19 -5.60
N SER A 547 -16.08 6.24 -4.89
CA SER A 547 -15.43 6.21 -3.58
C SER A 547 -16.00 7.30 -2.68
N GLU A 548 -15.81 7.16 -1.38
CA GLU A 548 -16.16 8.21 -0.42
C GLU A 548 -15.19 9.40 -0.54
N PHE A 549 -15.70 10.59 -0.22
CA PHE A 549 -14.94 11.84 -0.19
C PHE A 549 -14.82 12.43 1.22
N GLU A 550 -15.33 11.73 2.22
CA GLU A 550 -15.24 12.13 3.63
C GLU A 550 -15.29 10.91 4.56
N PHE A 551 -14.72 11.06 5.75
CA PHE A 551 -14.76 10.04 6.80
C PHE A 551 -15.02 10.70 8.16
N VAL A 552 -16.01 10.18 8.88
CA VAL A 552 -16.37 10.65 10.21
C VAL A 552 -16.01 9.61 11.27
N ASP A 553 -15.01 9.89 12.07
CA ASP A 553 -14.72 9.12 13.28
C ASP A 553 -15.44 9.75 14.49
N THR A 554 -16.63 9.25 14.76
CA THR A 554 -17.45 9.76 15.88
C THR A 554 -16.84 9.47 17.23
N ALA A 555 -16.08 8.38 17.38
CA ALA A 555 -15.44 8.00 18.63
C ALA A 555 -14.27 8.95 18.96
N ASN A 556 -13.43 9.25 18.00
CA ASN A 556 -12.33 10.20 18.12
C ASN A 556 -12.74 11.64 17.89
N ARG A 557 -14.02 11.91 17.58
CA ARG A 557 -14.58 13.25 17.39
C ARG A 557 -13.90 14.01 16.24
N LEU A 558 -13.60 13.30 15.14
CA LEU A 558 -12.90 13.81 13.97
C LEU A 558 -13.76 13.70 12.72
N HIS A 559 -13.58 14.65 11.80
CA HIS A 559 -14.13 14.60 10.46
C HIS A 559 -13.05 14.96 9.45
N PHE A 560 -12.83 14.07 8.48
CA PHE A 560 -11.87 14.21 7.39
C PHE A 560 -12.61 14.43 6.09
N TYR A 561 -12.08 15.29 5.24
CA TYR A 561 -12.68 15.63 3.94
C TYR A 561 -11.61 15.59 2.84
N VAL A 562 -11.98 15.08 1.68
CA VAL A 562 -11.23 15.18 0.43
C VAL A 562 -11.96 16.18 -0.46
N LEU A 563 -11.38 17.36 -0.66
CA LEU A 563 -12.10 18.52 -1.21
C LEU A 563 -11.90 18.70 -2.71
N GLU A 564 -10.64 18.63 -3.15
CA GLU A 564 -10.27 18.96 -4.52
C GLU A 564 -9.09 18.10 -4.97
N LEU A 565 -9.15 17.64 -6.21
CA LEU A 565 -8.02 17.04 -6.93
C LEU A 565 -7.36 18.07 -7.82
N GLN A 566 -6.03 18.05 -7.88
CA GLN A 566 -5.24 18.86 -8.80
C GLN A 566 -4.08 18.03 -9.39
N ARG A 567 -3.79 18.25 -10.67
CA ARG A 567 -2.55 17.78 -11.28
C ARG A 567 -1.77 18.98 -11.80
N ASP A 568 -0.47 19.04 -11.48
CA ASP A 568 0.39 20.09 -12.00
C ASP A 568 0.72 19.87 -13.49
N ALA A 569 1.47 20.81 -14.09
CA ALA A 569 1.86 20.73 -15.50
C ALA A 569 2.71 19.50 -15.85
N ARG A 570 3.30 18.83 -14.86
CA ARG A 570 4.07 17.58 -15.00
C ARG A 570 3.20 16.35 -14.79
N GLY A 571 1.92 16.53 -14.46
CA GLY A 571 0.97 15.48 -14.16
C GLY A 571 1.00 14.96 -12.73
N VAL A 572 1.77 15.58 -11.83
CA VAL A 572 1.86 15.20 -10.41
C VAL A 572 0.55 15.49 -9.69
N LEU A 573 0.03 14.49 -9.01
CA LEU A 573 -1.21 14.56 -8.26
C LEU A 573 -1.03 15.28 -6.93
N SER A 574 -2.05 16.02 -6.54
CA SER A 574 -2.20 16.58 -5.20
C SER A 574 -3.68 16.72 -4.85
N TYR A 575 -3.99 16.64 -3.57
CA TYR A 575 -5.33 16.87 -3.06
C TYR A 575 -5.35 17.99 -2.03
N THR A 576 -6.42 18.78 -2.05
CA THR A 576 -6.80 19.62 -0.92
C THR A 576 -7.67 18.79 0.01
N VAL A 577 -7.25 18.65 1.26
CA VAL A 577 -7.96 17.92 2.31
C VAL A 577 -8.31 18.84 3.47
N ALA A 578 -9.30 18.47 4.26
CA ALA A 578 -9.57 19.18 5.51
C ALA A 578 -9.79 18.21 6.68
N ILE A 579 -9.46 18.70 7.86
CA ILE A 579 -9.68 17.98 9.13
C ILE A 579 -10.30 18.94 10.14
N ARG A 580 -11.39 18.52 10.78
CA ARG A 580 -11.98 19.28 11.88
C ARG A 580 -12.32 18.40 13.08
N SER A 581 -12.46 19.03 14.23
CA SER A 581 -13.10 18.42 15.38
C SER A 581 -14.63 18.48 15.26
N LEU A 582 -15.31 17.48 15.82
CA LEU A 582 -16.76 17.52 16.04
C LEU A 582 -17.15 18.26 17.33
N ASP A 583 -16.17 18.63 18.19
CA ASP A 583 -16.39 19.25 19.48
C ASP A 583 -16.23 20.77 19.45
N GLY A 584 -15.73 21.33 18.34
CA GLY A 584 -15.55 22.77 18.18
C GLY A 584 -14.99 23.15 16.82
N ALA A 585 -15.06 24.42 16.48
CA ALA A 585 -14.68 24.95 15.18
C ALA A 585 -13.67 26.12 15.26
N GLY A 586 -13.02 26.27 16.42
CA GLY A 586 -12.08 27.37 16.66
C GLY A 586 -12.75 28.74 16.82
N PRO A 587 -11.94 29.80 17.00
CA PRO A 587 -12.41 31.16 17.27
C PRO A 587 -12.77 31.95 16.01
N GLN A 588 -12.51 31.42 14.81
CA GLN A 588 -12.73 32.10 13.54
C GLN A 588 -14.20 32.45 13.32
N GLN A 589 -14.46 33.64 12.83
CA GLN A 589 -15.80 34.04 12.43
C GLN A 589 -16.17 33.37 11.12
N ARG A 590 -17.22 32.55 11.11
CA ARG A 590 -17.69 31.86 9.91
C ARG A 590 -18.74 32.67 9.18
N GLY A 591 -18.75 32.59 7.84
CA GLY A 591 -19.72 33.26 7.02
C GLY A 591 -19.62 32.87 5.57
N VAL A 592 -20.74 32.88 4.89
CA VAL A 592 -20.83 32.52 3.46
C VAL A 592 -21.80 33.42 2.73
N ARG A 593 -21.50 33.75 1.49
CA ARG A 593 -22.39 34.40 0.54
C ARG A 593 -22.30 33.67 -0.78
N VAL A 594 -23.45 33.42 -1.39
CA VAL A 594 -23.56 32.88 -2.76
C VAL A 594 -24.28 33.90 -3.61
N ASN A 595 -23.76 34.20 -4.80
CA ASN A 595 -24.38 35.15 -5.70
C ASN A 595 -25.21 34.42 -6.77
N PRO A 596 -26.34 35.04 -7.23
CA PRO A 596 -27.13 34.49 -8.31
C PRO A 596 -26.34 34.50 -9.63
N THR A 597 -26.75 33.62 -10.55
CA THR A 597 -26.13 33.46 -11.87
C THR A 597 -27.17 33.05 -12.91
N ALA A 598 -26.76 32.87 -14.15
CA ALA A 598 -27.59 32.34 -15.22
C ALA A 598 -26.77 31.43 -16.14
N ALA A 599 -27.42 30.45 -16.74
CA ALA A 599 -26.77 29.49 -17.64
C ALA A 599 -27.71 29.09 -18.77
N ARG A 600 -27.13 28.78 -19.92
CA ARG A 600 -27.86 28.23 -21.08
C ARG A 600 -27.31 26.84 -21.39
N ALA A 601 -28.20 25.95 -21.78
CA ALA A 601 -27.83 24.63 -22.23
C ALA A 601 -26.90 24.66 -23.45
N ASP A 602 -25.86 23.91 -23.42
CA ASP A 602 -24.91 23.69 -24.50
C ASP A 602 -25.45 22.71 -25.55
N SER A 603 -24.57 22.19 -26.42
CA SER A 603 -24.98 21.25 -27.48
C SER A 603 -25.41 19.88 -26.93
N SER A 604 -25.02 19.51 -25.74
CA SER A 604 -25.42 18.28 -25.04
C SER A 604 -26.77 18.43 -24.32
N GLY A 605 -27.32 19.63 -24.25
CA GLY A 605 -28.56 19.93 -23.52
C GLY A 605 -28.35 20.24 -22.04
N VAL A 606 -27.09 20.33 -21.56
CA VAL A 606 -26.75 20.61 -20.17
C VAL A 606 -26.41 22.09 -19.97
N ALA A 607 -27.08 22.73 -19.01
CA ALA A 607 -26.76 24.08 -18.55
C ALA A 607 -25.85 23.99 -17.30
N THR A 608 -24.68 24.63 -17.32
CA THR A 608 -23.78 24.67 -16.18
C THR A 608 -23.88 26.01 -15.45
N CYS A 609 -24.57 26.02 -14.31
CA CYS A 609 -24.60 27.14 -13.39
C CYS A 609 -23.29 27.21 -12.62
N ARG A 610 -22.54 28.30 -12.70
CA ARG A 610 -21.35 28.56 -11.88
C ARG A 610 -21.74 29.57 -10.81
N PHE A 611 -21.98 29.07 -9.60
CA PHE A 611 -22.37 29.93 -8.46
C PHE A 611 -21.14 30.51 -7.79
N PRO A 612 -20.96 31.86 -7.77
CA PRO A 612 -19.90 32.49 -7.02
C PRO A 612 -20.13 32.38 -5.52
N LEU A 613 -19.42 31.50 -4.85
CA LEU A 613 -19.39 31.36 -3.40
C LEU A 613 -18.24 32.20 -2.84
N THR A 614 -18.55 33.10 -1.89
CA THR A 614 -17.56 33.92 -1.17
C THR A 614 -17.57 33.55 0.29
N ASN A 615 -16.41 33.23 0.84
CA ASN A 615 -16.22 33.11 2.28
C ASN A 615 -16.18 34.51 2.89
N THR A 616 -17.21 34.89 3.64
CA THR A 616 -17.32 36.20 4.32
C THR A 616 -16.83 36.16 5.75
N GLY A 617 -16.26 35.03 6.17
CA GLY A 617 -15.67 34.86 7.49
C GLY A 617 -14.39 35.68 7.67
N ARG A 618 -13.82 35.57 8.87
CA ARG A 618 -12.59 36.26 9.25
C ARG A 618 -11.71 35.35 10.09
N THR A 619 -10.41 35.52 9.92
CA THR A 619 -9.40 34.89 10.79
C THR A 619 -9.53 35.36 12.23
N ALA A 620 -9.12 34.55 13.15
CA ALA A 620 -8.87 34.88 14.55
C ALA A 620 -7.67 34.08 15.04
N PRO A 621 -6.92 34.57 16.03
CA PRO A 621 -5.82 33.79 16.60
C PRO A 621 -6.33 32.42 17.08
N PRO A 622 -5.68 31.32 16.66
CA PRO A 622 -6.15 29.98 17.04
C PRO A 622 -6.00 29.76 18.54
N GLY A 623 -6.96 29.07 19.11
CA GLY A 623 -6.82 28.44 20.44
C GLY A 623 -6.14 27.08 20.29
N GLY A 624 -5.67 26.52 21.41
CA GLY A 624 -4.99 25.22 21.43
C GLY A 624 -3.56 25.27 20.89
N GLN A 625 -2.83 24.21 21.16
CA GLN A 625 -1.43 24.12 20.78
C GLN A 625 -1.20 22.86 19.93
N HIS A 626 -0.89 23.04 18.68
CA HIS A 626 -0.37 21.99 17.81
C HIS A 626 1.16 21.87 17.97
N PRO A 627 1.76 20.73 17.58
CA PRO A 627 3.22 20.57 17.61
C PRO A 627 3.96 21.62 16.80
N GLU A 628 3.33 22.14 15.73
CA GLU A 628 3.87 23.13 14.80
C GLU A 628 2.87 24.26 14.55
N PRO A 629 3.32 25.45 14.06
CA PRO A 629 2.41 26.52 13.68
C PRO A 629 1.47 26.10 12.56
N VAL A 630 0.17 26.29 12.76
CA VAL A 630 -0.88 25.86 11.81
C VAL A 630 -1.67 27.03 11.21
N ASP A 631 -1.33 28.28 11.54
CA ASP A 631 -2.11 29.47 11.16
C ASP A 631 -2.42 29.53 9.66
N GLN A 632 -1.45 29.19 8.81
CA GLN A 632 -1.61 29.18 7.36
C GLN A 632 -2.62 28.14 6.83
N TYR A 633 -2.99 27.17 7.65
CA TYR A 633 -3.95 26.12 7.31
C TYR A 633 -5.34 26.36 7.94
N LEU A 634 -5.49 27.47 8.69
CA LEU A 634 -6.72 27.82 9.40
C LEU A 634 -7.45 29.04 8.76
N ASP A 635 -7.02 29.47 7.59
CA ASP A 635 -7.50 30.68 6.93
C ASP A 635 -8.71 30.46 6.00
N GLY A 636 -9.44 29.37 6.19
CA GLY A 636 -10.56 28.98 5.32
C GLY A 636 -11.70 28.28 6.03
N ASP A 637 -12.67 27.87 5.25
CA ASP A 637 -13.80 27.08 5.71
C ASP A 637 -14.23 26.06 4.62
N VAL A 638 -14.90 24.99 5.04
CA VAL A 638 -15.52 23.99 4.17
C VAL A 638 -17.02 24.23 4.15
N TYR A 639 -17.61 24.20 2.98
CA TYR A 639 -19.03 24.41 2.77
C TYR A 639 -19.64 23.16 2.12
N ARG A 640 -20.66 22.61 2.75
CA ARG A 640 -21.51 21.59 2.13
C ARG A 640 -22.50 22.27 1.21
N VAL A 641 -22.53 21.84 -0.04
CA VAL A 641 -23.39 22.42 -1.06
C VAL A 641 -24.42 21.41 -1.55
N THR A 642 -25.65 21.87 -1.70
CA THR A 642 -26.76 21.10 -2.26
C THR A 642 -27.48 21.92 -3.31
N ALA A 643 -28.01 21.28 -4.33
CA ALA A 643 -28.77 21.96 -5.37
C ALA A 643 -30.13 21.32 -5.61
N LYS A 644 -31.12 22.13 -5.97
CA LYS A 644 -32.46 21.69 -6.36
C LYS A 644 -32.92 22.45 -7.59
N ALA A 645 -33.61 21.77 -8.49
CA ALA A 645 -34.31 22.41 -9.62
C ALA A 645 -35.82 22.31 -9.44
N ALA A 646 -36.56 23.15 -10.18
CA ALA A 646 -38.00 23.01 -10.29
C ALA A 646 -38.39 21.80 -11.15
N ASP A 647 -39.64 21.40 -11.09
CA ASP A 647 -40.17 20.22 -11.79
C ASP A 647 -39.85 20.23 -13.29
N GLY A 648 -39.50 19.06 -13.79
CA GLY A 648 -39.11 18.84 -15.18
C GLY A 648 -37.66 19.23 -15.49
N TRP A 649 -36.84 19.46 -14.47
CA TRP A 649 -35.41 19.61 -14.57
C TRP A 649 -34.68 18.72 -13.56
N THR A 650 -33.56 18.13 -13.97
CA THR A 650 -32.66 17.36 -13.11
C THR A 650 -31.38 18.16 -12.88
N VAL A 651 -30.78 18.02 -11.70
CA VAL A 651 -29.50 18.66 -11.36
C VAL A 651 -28.48 17.63 -10.89
N SER A 652 -27.23 17.94 -11.17
CA SER A 652 -26.06 17.23 -10.64
C SER A 652 -25.07 18.22 -10.04
N VAL A 653 -24.59 17.93 -8.84
CA VAL A 653 -23.55 18.69 -8.15
C VAL A 653 -22.26 17.84 -8.19
N PRO A 654 -21.27 18.20 -9.02
CA PRO A 654 -20.06 17.40 -9.19
C PRO A 654 -19.22 17.24 -7.92
N ASN A 655 -19.33 18.21 -7.00
CA ASN A 655 -18.68 18.16 -5.69
C ASN A 655 -19.64 18.74 -4.64
N ALA A 656 -20.03 17.91 -3.69
CA ALA A 656 -20.87 18.32 -2.57
C ALA A 656 -20.14 19.20 -1.55
N LEU A 657 -18.82 19.38 -1.69
CA LEU A 657 -17.99 20.20 -0.85
C LEU A 657 -17.33 21.32 -1.66
N ALA A 658 -17.25 22.50 -1.06
CA ALA A 658 -16.49 23.62 -1.59
C ALA A 658 -15.63 24.24 -0.48
N THR A 659 -14.48 24.78 -0.83
CA THR A 659 -13.61 25.47 0.15
C THR A 659 -13.16 26.80 -0.39
N ALA A 660 -13.05 27.78 0.49
CA ALA A 660 -12.51 29.09 0.17
C ALA A 660 -11.81 29.70 1.38
N ARG A 661 -10.71 30.40 1.16
CA ARG A 661 -10.04 31.20 2.19
C ARG A 661 -10.95 32.34 2.65
N PHE A 662 -10.73 32.85 3.86
CA PHE A 662 -11.46 34.04 4.34
C PHE A 662 -11.29 35.21 3.38
N GLY A 663 -12.40 35.80 2.98
CA GLY A 663 -12.46 36.83 1.94
C GLY A 663 -12.32 36.31 0.51
N GLY A 664 -11.94 35.06 0.33
CA GLY A 664 -11.78 34.42 -0.99
C GLY A 664 -13.10 34.01 -1.63
N ARG A 665 -13.01 33.69 -2.92
CA ARG A 665 -14.15 33.24 -3.74
C ARG A 665 -13.78 31.97 -4.50
N VAL A 666 -14.76 31.08 -4.65
CA VAL A 666 -14.73 29.91 -5.51
C VAL A 666 -16.02 29.84 -6.32
N ASP A 667 -15.96 29.33 -7.55
CA ASP A 667 -17.15 29.06 -8.35
C ASP A 667 -17.59 27.61 -8.15
N VAL A 668 -18.83 27.41 -7.67
CA VAL A 668 -19.44 26.09 -7.46
C VAL A 668 -20.24 25.72 -8.71
N PRO A 669 -19.82 24.72 -9.50
CA PRO A 669 -20.56 24.26 -10.66
C PRO A 669 -21.75 23.40 -10.24
N VAL A 670 -22.90 23.64 -10.89
CA VAL A 670 -24.11 22.80 -10.84
C VAL A 670 -24.58 22.57 -12.26
N HIS A 671 -24.65 21.32 -12.66
CA HIS A 671 -25.21 20.95 -13.97
C HIS A 671 -26.69 20.78 -13.86
N ALA A 672 -27.42 21.26 -14.87
CA ALA A 672 -28.88 21.16 -14.96
C ALA A 672 -29.30 20.73 -16.34
N GLN A 673 -30.24 19.82 -16.44
CA GLN A 673 -30.80 19.33 -17.70
C GLN A 673 -32.32 19.33 -17.66
N ARG A 674 -32.92 19.71 -18.77
CA ARG A 674 -34.36 19.74 -18.93
C ARG A 674 -34.92 18.34 -19.24
N ASN A 675 -35.88 17.88 -18.43
CA ASN A 675 -36.58 16.60 -18.58
C ASN A 675 -38.09 16.81 -18.80
N GLY A 676 -38.45 17.47 -19.92
CA GLY A 676 -39.87 17.71 -20.25
C GLY A 676 -40.50 18.93 -19.59
N GLY A 677 -39.82 19.65 -18.69
CA GLY A 677 -40.30 20.87 -18.04
C GLY A 677 -40.25 22.11 -18.94
N PRO A 678 -40.58 23.31 -18.40
CA PRO A 678 -40.52 24.56 -19.15
C PRO A 678 -39.11 24.86 -19.66
N ILE A 679 -39.02 25.61 -20.78
CA ILE A 679 -37.75 25.97 -21.44
C ILE A 679 -36.82 26.80 -20.51
N MET A 680 -37.43 27.59 -19.63
CA MET A 680 -36.75 28.35 -18.59
C MET A 680 -37.14 27.84 -17.22
N SER A 681 -36.14 27.71 -16.32
CA SER A 681 -36.36 27.25 -14.96
C SER A 681 -35.34 27.90 -14.00
N LYS A 682 -35.45 27.57 -12.73
CA LYS A 682 -34.52 28.01 -11.68
C LYS A 682 -33.86 26.81 -11.01
N VAL A 683 -32.56 26.89 -10.87
CA VAL A 683 -31.74 25.99 -10.01
C VAL A 683 -31.39 26.78 -8.77
N THR A 684 -31.61 26.20 -7.61
CA THR A 684 -31.28 26.79 -6.30
C THR A 684 -30.11 26.05 -5.70
N LEU A 685 -29.03 26.77 -5.39
CA LEU A 685 -27.90 26.25 -4.61
C LEU A 685 -28.02 26.74 -3.18
N THR A 686 -27.81 25.85 -2.22
CA THR A 686 -27.61 26.16 -0.80
C THR A 686 -26.23 25.73 -0.37
N ALA A 687 -25.48 26.62 0.27
CA ALA A 687 -24.18 26.37 0.86
C ALA A 687 -24.26 26.56 2.38
N VAL A 688 -23.76 25.59 3.14
CA VAL A 688 -23.77 25.58 4.62
C VAL A 688 -22.34 25.39 5.11
N SER A 689 -21.88 26.21 6.04
CA SER A 689 -20.56 26.05 6.66
C SER A 689 -20.52 24.78 7.51
N GLU A 690 -19.55 23.90 7.25
CA GLU A 690 -19.31 22.69 8.05
C GLU A 690 -18.81 23.04 9.48
N SER A 691 -18.11 24.16 9.61
CA SER A 691 -17.64 24.66 10.90
C SER A 691 -18.74 25.33 11.74
N ASN A 692 -19.77 25.89 11.10
CA ASN A 692 -20.92 26.51 11.77
C ASN A 692 -22.20 26.37 10.91
N PRO A 693 -22.99 25.32 11.11
CA PRO A 693 -24.21 25.07 10.34
C PRO A 693 -25.25 26.20 10.39
N GLY A 694 -25.18 27.10 11.38
CA GLY A 694 -26.01 28.31 11.43
C GLY A 694 -25.60 29.38 10.39
N ARG A 695 -24.51 29.18 9.67
CA ARG A 695 -24.06 30.07 8.59
C ARG A 695 -24.30 29.41 7.24
N SER A 696 -25.36 29.85 6.59
CA SER A 696 -25.74 29.34 5.26
C SER A 696 -26.09 30.49 4.31
N ALA A 697 -26.03 30.21 3.02
CA ALA A 697 -26.45 31.11 1.96
C ALA A 697 -27.12 30.33 0.83
N THR A 698 -28.12 30.94 0.23
CA THR A 698 -28.86 30.38 -0.91
C THR A 698 -28.89 31.36 -2.06
N ALA A 699 -28.69 30.88 -3.27
CA ALA A 699 -28.83 31.66 -4.49
C ALA A 699 -29.47 30.87 -5.59
N THR A 700 -29.97 31.58 -6.61
CA THR A 700 -30.64 30.97 -7.78
C THR A 700 -29.86 31.20 -9.06
N CYS A 701 -29.86 30.20 -9.94
CA CYS A 701 -29.42 30.29 -11.32
C CYS A 701 -30.63 30.18 -12.23
N THR A 702 -30.83 31.15 -13.12
CA THR A 702 -31.81 31.00 -14.18
C THR A 702 -31.22 30.16 -15.29
N VAL A 703 -31.85 29.02 -15.59
CA VAL A 703 -31.40 28.10 -16.65
C VAL A 703 -32.35 28.18 -17.85
N THR A 704 -31.78 28.14 -19.05
CA THR A 704 -32.54 28.07 -20.30
C THR A 704 -32.15 26.78 -21.02
N GLY A 705 -33.15 25.91 -21.24
CA GLY A 705 -32.99 24.67 -22.00
C GLY A 705 -33.00 24.93 -23.53
N ARG A 706 -32.75 23.85 -24.23
CA ARG A 706 -32.96 23.78 -25.68
C ARG A 706 -34.33 23.19 -25.99
#